data_3812e854cc1675787c54f8e91e02bafe
#
_entry.id   3812e854cc1675787c54f8e91e02bafe
#
_cell.length_a   1.000
_cell.length_b   1.000
_cell.length_c   1.000
_cell.angle_alpha   90.00
_cell.angle_beta   90.00
_cell.angle_gamma   90.00
#
_symmetry.space_group_name_H-M   'P 1'
#
loop_
_entity.id
_entity.type
_entity.pdbx_description
1 polymer ?
#
loop_
_entity_poly.entity_id
_entity_poly.type
_entity_poly.pdbx_seq_one_letter_code
_entity_poly.pdbx_strand_id
1 'polypeptide(L)'
;VPDLKSHRMHLSPAERGWLPWFGRSGKLAMGWSCWLNRGRYAGVEQIFEGIAETRVRLLQQWVAAHWEHLADTVASFGEEAIRADGASLESKRAQLPDIAELFVVDTNGCVMASTRTAQVGTRVDARALAAGLRAPFLHGPYLDPATLAMGPTTSRFHDAVTLMFYQPLQAGGQTLGCLCARVPNDVLGDLIQREAGHIYPESGDNYLFMVESRFDRAIQPGTALSRSRFEDSTFSHGENLKSGVHTRWGTVRVQAHTELELRFTDPATGQLHPGVRETIAQGENLFVSYPGYSDYRHIPVVGKGVTFQLAGSPDRWGMMCEADLEEVYRRRSLSVGLMRTYLVTVTTLFCLGTLLRTFSGLPELVLTLLEAVLLLTGASVFAAFGPRRLAARMQALTDVIRTLAEGEGNLRQRVDVQHLAHDESGELGRWLNSFVDSLDTVVGQVIHVSQHVRHDNEQMLRRSGEAGQTTREVADSVHQLLVLVEQQLGEIQQASMTAEEMKAAMDDVVARARERFETVRQGTESIRDVVSRSARSVKQLDSRMSEIDEIVGLISDITTQTNLLALNAAIEAARAGEHGRGFAVVAGEVRSLAQRTAGAAEDIRHKVESLQAETRQAVSFMEGGVQDVDSSLRLTEEASSENLHLHQTVERMFEIIKQLNERSLHYGQTIRGVDQASGEMGQTLGVLQDSAERVRHTAGKLQQLVGRFRVSAANEAPDEPRRGSFG
;
A
#
# COMPACT_ATOMS: atom_id res chain seq x y z
N VAL A 1 30.59 52.50 -4.43
CA VAL A 1 30.04 51.36 -5.15
C VAL A 1 29.66 50.33 -4.08
N PRO A 2 28.42 49.84 -4.01
CA PRO A 2 28.08 48.77 -3.10
C PRO A 2 29.01 47.57 -3.36
N ASP A 3 29.42 46.90 -2.28
CA ASP A 3 30.32 45.76 -2.35
C ASP A 3 29.58 44.61 -3.11
N LEU A 4 29.97 44.41 -4.39
CA LEU A 4 29.31 43.44 -5.27
C LEU A 4 29.79 42.02 -4.90
N LYS A 5 28.87 41.07 -4.73
CA LYS A 5 29.17 39.65 -4.52
C LYS A 5 29.92 39.03 -5.70
N SER A 6 29.71 39.59 -6.92
CA SER A 6 30.40 39.20 -8.18
C SER A 6 31.92 39.27 -8.08
N HIS A 7 32.50 40.05 -7.18
CA HIS A 7 33.95 40.13 -7.01
C HIS A 7 34.56 38.89 -6.36
N ARG A 8 33.76 37.98 -5.84
CA ARG A 8 34.23 36.73 -5.20
C ARG A 8 34.55 35.62 -6.20
N MET A 9 34.10 35.69 -7.43
CA MET A 9 34.41 34.70 -8.46
C MET A 9 35.82 34.87 -9.01
N HIS A 10 36.61 33.76 -8.98
CA HIS A 10 37.96 33.73 -9.47
C HIS A 10 38.04 33.44 -10.97
N LEU A 11 38.15 34.51 -11.79
CA LEU A 11 38.49 34.39 -13.20
C LEU A 11 39.98 34.58 -13.43
N SER A 12 40.59 33.69 -14.19
CA SER A 12 41.99 33.83 -14.62
C SER A 12 42.18 35.04 -15.55
N PRO A 13 43.40 35.56 -15.72
CA PRO A 13 43.64 36.65 -16.69
C PRO A 13 43.21 36.35 -18.12
N ALA A 14 43.32 35.07 -18.55
CA ALA A 14 42.84 34.60 -19.85
C ALA A 14 41.31 34.70 -19.95
N GLU A 15 40.60 34.25 -18.91
CA GLU A 15 39.14 34.31 -18.84
C GLU A 15 38.60 35.74 -18.68
N ARG A 16 39.38 36.69 -18.23
CA ARG A 16 39.03 38.12 -18.25
C ARG A 16 39.27 38.78 -19.59
N GLY A 17 40.23 38.29 -20.37
CA GLY A 17 40.67 38.88 -21.61
C GLY A 17 40.19 38.25 -22.89
N TRP A 18 39.32 37.21 -22.82
CA TRP A 18 38.96 36.31 -23.91
C TRP A 18 38.10 36.92 -25.01
N LEU A 19 37.29 37.98 -24.71
CA LEU A 19 36.39 38.59 -25.67
C LEU A 19 37.15 39.15 -26.87
N PRO A 20 36.60 39.02 -28.13
CA PRO A 20 37.14 39.67 -29.29
C PRO A 20 36.99 41.21 -29.18
N TRP A 21 37.84 41.99 -29.86
CA TRP A 21 37.77 43.44 -29.82
C TRP A 21 36.49 44.02 -30.46
N PHE A 22 36.01 43.39 -31.54
CA PHE A 22 34.87 43.87 -32.35
C PHE A 22 33.73 42.81 -32.33
N GLY A 23 32.53 43.23 -32.76
CA GLY A 23 31.31 42.40 -32.76
C GLY A 23 30.32 42.83 -31.68
N ARG A 24 29.08 42.30 -31.75
CA ARG A 24 28.02 42.64 -30.76
C ARG A 24 28.43 42.27 -29.32
N SER A 25 29.05 41.14 -29.13
CA SER A 25 29.60 40.66 -27.84
C SER A 25 31.09 40.98 -27.65
N GLY A 26 31.68 41.87 -28.47
CA GLY A 26 33.08 42.26 -28.40
C GLY A 26 33.40 43.25 -27.26
N LYS A 27 34.71 43.37 -26.94
CA LYS A 27 35.21 44.23 -25.85
C LYS A 27 34.69 45.66 -25.91
N LEU A 28 34.69 46.30 -27.10
CA LEU A 28 34.24 47.70 -27.26
C LEU A 28 32.73 47.83 -27.01
N ALA A 29 31.91 46.96 -27.62
CA ALA A 29 30.48 47.00 -27.47
C ALA A 29 30.02 46.64 -26.05
N MET A 30 30.53 45.56 -25.51
CA MET A 30 30.16 45.10 -24.17
C MET A 30 30.76 45.99 -23.06
N GLY A 31 32.01 46.40 -23.21
CA GLY A 31 32.65 47.33 -22.24
C GLY A 31 31.84 48.65 -22.15
N TRP A 32 31.45 49.23 -23.27
CA TRP A 32 30.60 50.44 -23.30
C TRP A 32 29.20 50.18 -22.74
N SER A 33 28.57 49.08 -23.11
CA SER A 33 27.23 48.69 -22.61
C SER A 33 27.22 48.47 -21.11
N CYS A 34 28.15 47.70 -20.59
CA CYS A 34 28.29 47.40 -19.15
C CYS A 34 28.68 48.65 -18.36
N TRP A 35 29.53 49.54 -18.91
CA TRP A 35 29.88 50.79 -18.27
C TRP A 35 28.67 51.72 -18.11
N LEU A 36 27.84 51.84 -19.13
CA LEU A 36 26.59 52.63 -19.07
C LEU A 36 25.59 52.05 -18.05
N ASN A 37 25.58 50.74 -17.85
CA ASN A 37 24.64 50.03 -16.97
C ASN A 37 25.26 49.63 -15.63
N ARG A 38 26.47 50.08 -15.28
CA ARG A 38 27.18 49.65 -14.06
C ARG A 38 26.39 49.92 -12.76
N GLY A 39 25.52 50.95 -12.77
CA GLY A 39 24.61 51.23 -11.65
C GLY A 39 23.55 50.16 -11.39
N ARG A 40 23.34 49.25 -12.35
CA ARG A 40 22.36 48.17 -12.27
C ARG A 40 22.95 46.84 -11.80
N TYR A 41 24.28 46.72 -11.64
CA TYR A 41 24.93 45.46 -11.26
C TYR A 41 24.32 44.85 -9.98
N ALA A 42 24.13 45.66 -8.94
CA ALA A 42 23.51 45.17 -7.69
C ALA A 42 22.07 44.66 -7.90
N GLY A 43 21.27 45.30 -8.77
CA GLY A 43 19.94 44.82 -9.11
C GLY A 43 19.97 43.54 -9.92
N VAL A 44 20.94 43.41 -10.84
CA VAL A 44 21.12 42.15 -11.61
C VAL A 44 21.57 41.00 -10.73
N GLU A 45 22.44 41.25 -9.72
CA GLU A 45 22.79 40.25 -8.68
C GLU A 45 21.53 39.75 -7.99
N GLN A 46 20.66 40.63 -7.51
CA GLN A 46 19.43 40.24 -6.81
C GLN A 46 18.48 39.46 -7.72
N ILE A 47 18.40 39.81 -9.01
CA ILE A 47 17.58 39.07 -9.98
C ILE A 47 18.06 37.62 -10.10
N PHE A 48 19.35 37.39 -10.35
CA PHE A 48 19.88 36.02 -10.51
C PHE A 48 19.83 35.23 -9.20
N GLU A 49 20.05 35.86 -8.04
CA GLU A 49 19.86 35.23 -6.74
C GLU A 49 18.42 34.77 -6.58
N GLY A 50 17.43 35.63 -6.82
CA GLY A 50 16.01 35.30 -6.70
C GLY A 50 15.58 34.20 -7.68
N ILE A 51 16.08 34.21 -8.92
CA ILE A 51 15.83 33.15 -9.91
C ILE A 51 16.36 31.82 -9.36
N ALA A 52 17.63 31.73 -8.98
CA ALA A 52 18.26 30.49 -8.53
C ALA A 52 17.60 29.91 -7.27
N GLU A 53 17.31 30.76 -6.27
CA GLU A 53 16.61 30.33 -5.05
C GLU A 53 15.20 29.79 -5.34
N THR A 54 14.47 30.49 -6.21
CA THR A 54 13.10 30.06 -6.56
C THR A 54 13.11 28.72 -7.29
N ARG A 55 14.06 28.49 -8.21
CA ARG A 55 14.18 27.21 -8.94
C ARG A 55 14.53 26.06 -8.01
N VAL A 56 15.50 26.25 -7.12
CA VAL A 56 15.86 25.21 -6.15
C VAL A 56 14.69 24.89 -5.22
N ARG A 57 13.97 25.91 -4.73
CA ARG A 57 12.79 25.73 -3.89
C ARG A 57 11.68 24.94 -4.60
N LEU A 58 11.40 25.27 -5.86
CA LEU A 58 10.41 24.55 -6.68
C LEU A 58 10.78 23.07 -6.83
N LEU A 59 12.04 22.75 -7.11
CA LEU A 59 12.53 21.37 -7.21
C LEU A 59 12.38 20.62 -5.89
N GLN A 60 12.76 21.26 -4.78
CA GLN A 60 12.65 20.64 -3.45
C GLN A 60 11.19 20.38 -3.07
N GLN A 61 10.28 21.33 -3.35
CA GLN A 61 8.85 21.18 -3.12
C GLN A 61 8.25 20.10 -4.00
N TRP A 62 8.64 20.04 -5.26
CA TRP A 62 8.18 19.02 -6.20
C TRP A 62 8.59 17.61 -5.73
N VAL A 63 9.85 17.41 -5.34
CA VAL A 63 10.32 16.13 -4.79
C VAL A 63 9.61 15.78 -3.48
N ALA A 64 9.40 16.76 -2.59
CA ALA A 64 8.68 16.54 -1.33
C ALA A 64 7.24 16.08 -1.55
N ALA A 65 6.52 16.69 -2.50
CA ALA A 65 5.16 16.29 -2.86
C ALA A 65 5.09 14.83 -3.40
N HIS A 66 6.09 14.41 -4.19
CA HIS A 66 6.17 13.03 -4.65
C HIS A 66 6.41 12.04 -3.51
N TRP A 67 7.28 12.38 -2.55
CA TRP A 67 7.50 11.54 -1.37
C TRP A 67 6.27 11.45 -0.47
N GLU A 68 5.58 12.56 -0.23
CA GLU A 68 4.32 12.59 0.52
C GLU A 68 3.27 11.69 -0.12
N HIS A 69 3.05 11.84 -1.44
CA HIS A 69 2.11 11.00 -2.18
C HIS A 69 2.46 9.50 -2.12
N LEU A 70 3.74 9.14 -2.25
CA LEU A 70 4.17 7.74 -2.15
C LEU A 70 3.99 7.19 -0.73
N ALA A 71 4.31 7.99 0.30
CA ALA A 71 4.09 7.61 1.70
C ALA A 71 2.61 7.40 2.01
N ASP A 72 1.74 8.30 1.56
CA ASP A 72 0.28 8.20 1.71
C ASP A 72 -0.28 6.99 0.96
N THR A 73 0.26 6.71 -0.23
CA THR A 73 -0.11 5.53 -1.00
C THR A 73 0.22 4.26 -0.24
N VAL A 74 1.44 4.13 0.31
CA VAL A 74 1.85 2.99 1.15
C VAL A 74 0.95 2.87 2.37
N ALA A 75 0.68 3.96 3.09
CA ALA A 75 -0.19 3.97 4.26
C ALA A 75 -1.62 3.53 3.92
N SER A 76 -2.14 3.90 2.73
CA SER A 76 -3.50 3.53 2.30
C SER A 76 -3.65 2.04 1.97
N PHE A 77 -2.60 1.35 1.58
CA PHE A 77 -2.61 -0.09 1.30
C PHE A 77 -2.30 -0.94 2.53
N GLY A 78 -1.69 -0.38 3.59
CA GLY A 78 -1.33 -1.10 4.80
C GLY A 78 -0.46 -2.34 4.54
N GLU A 79 -0.76 -3.44 5.25
CA GLU A 79 -0.02 -4.70 5.10
C GLU A 79 -0.24 -5.39 3.74
N GLU A 80 -1.29 -5.03 3.02
CA GLU A 80 -1.60 -5.58 1.69
C GLU A 80 -0.87 -4.84 0.55
N ALA A 81 -0.06 -3.83 0.84
CA ALA A 81 0.64 -3.01 -0.16
C ALA A 81 1.42 -3.83 -1.21
N ILE A 82 1.99 -4.95 -0.81
CA ILE A 82 2.71 -5.86 -1.72
C ILE A 82 1.79 -6.64 -2.68
N ARG A 83 0.48 -6.69 -2.37
CA ARG A 83 -0.56 -7.35 -3.17
C ARG A 83 -1.46 -6.36 -3.92
N ALA A 84 -1.10 -5.08 -3.91
CA ALA A 84 -1.85 -4.05 -4.63
C ALA A 84 -2.02 -4.47 -6.09
N ASP A 85 -3.22 -4.33 -6.63
CA ASP A 85 -3.50 -4.61 -8.03
C ASP A 85 -3.19 -3.40 -8.91
N GLY A 86 -3.06 -3.63 -10.22
CA GLY A 86 -2.77 -2.56 -11.18
C GLY A 86 -3.84 -1.47 -11.24
N ALA A 87 -5.10 -1.78 -10.96
CA ALA A 87 -6.19 -0.80 -10.98
C ALA A 87 -6.13 0.17 -9.79
N SER A 88 -5.83 -0.35 -8.59
CA SER A 88 -5.60 0.45 -7.39
C SER A 88 -4.38 1.36 -7.54
N LEU A 89 -3.29 0.84 -8.10
CA LEU A 89 -2.09 1.63 -8.41
C LEU A 89 -2.40 2.73 -9.45
N GLU A 90 -3.20 2.45 -10.47
CA GLU A 90 -3.58 3.44 -11.49
C GLU A 90 -4.41 4.59 -10.90
N SER A 91 -5.32 4.28 -9.98
CA SER A 91 -6.07 5.31 -9.24
C SER A 91 -5.16 6.26 -8.47
N LYS A 92 -4.07 5.73 -7.89
CA LYS A 92 -3.07 6.54 -7.17
C LYS A 92 -2.14 7.30 -8.12
N ARG A 93 -1.70 6.67 -9.22
CA ARG A 93 -0.89 7.31 -10.25
C ARG A 93 -1.60 8.53 -10.86
N ALA A 94 -2.91 8.41 -11.12
CA ALA A 94 -3.70 9.49 -11.70
C ALA A 94 -3.75 10.77 -10.85
N GLN A 95 -3.45 10.69 -9.56
CA GLN A 95 -3.39 11.85 -8.66
C GLN A 95 -2.13 12.70 -8.86
N LEU A 96 -1.04 12.11 -9.41
CA LEU A 96 0.19 12.83 -9.79
C LEU A 96 0.51 12.56 -11.27
N PRO A 97 0.12 13.47 -12.18
CA PRO A 97 0.26 13.28 -13.63
C PRO A 97 1.71 13.14 -14.12
N ASP A 98 2.68 13.62 -13.33
CA ASP A 98 4.11 13.52 -13.63
C ASP A 98 4.63 12.08 -13.58
N ILE A 99 3.95 11.21 -12.82
CA ILE A 99 4.30 9.80 -12.70
C ILE A 99 3.85 9.04 -13.95
N ALA A 100 4.80 8.52 -14.73
CA ALA A 100 4.50 7.71 -15.91
C ALA A 100 4.10 6.27 -15.56
N GLU A 101 4.64 5.72 -14.46
CA GLU A 101 4.37 4.37 -13.98
C GLU A 101 4.49 4.31 -12.47
N LEU A 102 3.52 3.65 -11.81
CA LEU A 102 3.56 3.28 -10.41
C LEU A 102 3.53 1.76 -10.30
N PHE A 103 4.46 1.17 -9.55
CA PHE A 103 4.60 -0.28 -9.46
C PHE A 103 5.20 -0.73 -8.13
N VAL A 104 4.97 -2.00 -7.80
CA VAL A 104 5.46 -2.64 -6.58
C VAL A 104 6.50 -3.70 -6.94
N VAL A 105 7.62 -3.68 -6.22
CA VAL A 105 8.68 -4.69 -6.35
C VAL A 105 8.89 -5.44 -5.05
N ASP A 106 9.22 -6.73 -5.16
CA ASP A 106 9.62 -7.55 -4.02
C ASP A 106 11.08 -7.25 -3.58
N THR A 107 11.53 -7.90 -2.53
CA THR A 107 12.93 -7.78 -2.05
C THR A 107 13.98 -8.30 -3.02
N ASN A 108 13.60 -9.10 -4.03
CA ASN A 108 14.46 -9.64 -5.07
C ASN A 108 14.49 -8.76 -6.34
N GLY A 109 13.70 -7.67 -6.34
CA GLY A 109 13.60 -6.73 -7.45
C GLY A 109 12.64 -7.13 -8.56
N CYS A 110 11.82 -8.15 -8.36
CA CYS A 110 10.78 -8.54 -9.31
C CYS A 110 9.57 -7.62 -9.19
N VAL A 111 9.10 -7.10 -10.32
CA VAL A 111 7.87 -6.28 -10.37
C VAL A 111 6.66 -7.19 -10.17
N MET A 112 5.98 -7.04 -9.05
CA MET A 112 4.83 -7.84 -8.64
C MET A 112 3.53 -7.31 -9.22
N ALA A 113 3.38 -6.01 -9.24
CA ALA A 113 2.23 -5.29 -9.81
C ALA A 113 2.68 -3.96 -10.40
N SER A 114 2.04 -3.51 -11.47
CA SER A 114 2.34 -2.24 -12.13
C SER A 114 1.09 -1.69 -12.80
N THR A 115 1.00 -0.36 -12.90
CA THR A 115 0.06 0.33 -13.78
C THR A 115 0.27 -0.02 -15.26
N ARG A 116 1.42 -0.64 -15.59
CA ARG A 116 1.77 -1.14 -16.92
C ARG A 116 1.99 -2.65 -16.89
N THR A 117 1.01 -3.41 -17.37
CA THR A 117 1.04 -4.88 -17.34
C THR A 117 2.28 -5.49 -18.01
N ALA A 118 2.83 -4.81 -19.03
CA ALA A 118 4.06 -5.24 -19.71
C ALA A 118 5.32 -5.24 -18.81
N GLN A 119 5.30 -4.52 -17.70
CA GLN A 119 6.42 -4.45 -16.76
C GLN A 119 6.37 -5.51 -15.66
N VAL A 120 5.22 -6.15 -15.45
CA VAL A 120 5.06 -7.21 -14.43
C VAL A 120 5.99 -8.38 -14.76
N GLY A 121 6.74 -8.84 -13.76
CA GLY A 121 7.74 -9.90 -13.88
C GLY A 121 9.13 -9.42 -14.35
N THR A 122 9.30 -8.15 -14.74
CA THR A 122 10.63 -7.57 -15.03
C THR A 122 11.40 -7.31 -13.74
N ARG A 123 12.69 -6.97 -13.87
CA ARG A 123 13.54 -6.68 -12.70
C ARG A 123 14.06 -5.25 -12.76
N VAL A 124 14.07 -4.60 -11.61
CA VAL A 124 14.66 -3.28 -11.41
C VAL A 124 16.16 -3.38 -11.11
N ASP A 125 16.87 -2.24 -11.18
CA ASP A 125 18.28 -2.18 -10.80
C ASP A 125 18.49 -2.62 -9.34
N ALA A 126 19.35 -3.61 -9.13
CA ALA A 126 19.55 -4.23 -7.82
C ALA A 126 20.24 -3.29 -6.82
N ARG A 127 21.09 -2.35 -7.28
CA ARG A 127 21.77 -1.38 -6.40
C ARG A 127 20.80 -0.31 -5.92
N ALA A 128 19.97 0.21 -6.83
CA ALA A 128 18.95 1.19 -6.50
C ALA A 128 17.89 0.59 -5.55
N LEU A 129 17.45 -0.64 -5.81
CA LEU A 129 16.55 -1.36 -4.92
C LEU A 129 17.16 -1.56 -3.53
N ALA A 130 18.41 -1.98 -3.44
CA ALA A 130 19.08 -2.18 -2.15
C ALA A 130 19.16 -0.88 -1.32
N ALA A 131 19.24 0.28 -1.97
CA ALA A 131 19.13 1.58 -1.30
C ALA A 131 17.68 1.86 -0.88
N GLY A 132 16.70 1.66 -1.77
CA GLY A 132 15.29 1.88 -1.55
C GLY A 132 14.67 1.01 -0.46
N LEU A 133 15.15 -0.22 -0.28
CA LEU A 133 14.71 -1.11 0.81
C LEU A 133 15.12 -0.60 2.21
N ARG A 134 16.15 0.24 2.30
CA ARG A 134 16.65 0.79 3.57
C ARG A 134 15.95 2.09 3.97
N ALA A 135 15.70 2.96 3.00
CA ALA A 135 15.09 4.28 3.20
C ALA A 135 14.54 4.79 1.86
N PRO A 136 13.65 5.81 1.86
CA PRO A 136 13.23 6.49 0.64
C PRO A 136 14.43 6.90 -0.21
N PHE A 137 14.48 6.44 -1.45
CA PHE A 137 15.65 6.61 -2.33
C PHE A 137 15.24 7.11 -3.71
N LEU A 138 15.82 8.24 -4.12
CA LEU A 138 15.67 8.83 -5.46
C LEU A 138 16.88 8.44 -6.31
N HIS A 139 16.64 7.64 -7.33
CA HIS A 139 17.64 7.23 -8.31
C HIS A 139 17.54 8.08 -9.57
N GLY A 140 18.64 8.51 -10.07
CA GLY A 140 18.74 9.21 -11.36
C GLY A 140 19.15 10.68 -11.25
N PRO A 141 19.18 11.38 -12.40
CA PRO A 141 18.77 10.92 -13.73
C PRO A 141 19.62 9.77 -14.30
N TYR A 142 19.00 8.83 -14.99
CA TYR A 142 19.65 7.73 -15.69
C TYR A 142 18.86 7.34 -16.94
N LEU A 143 19.50 6.65 -17.90
CA LEU A 143 18.83 6.20 -19.14
C LEU A 143 18.03 4.91 -18.89
N ASP A 144 16.74 4.95 -19.20
CA ASP A 144 15.86 3.78 -19.16
C ASP A 144 14.98 3.71 -20.42
N PRO A 145 15.22 2.74 -21.33
CA PRO A 145 14.41 2.58 -22.53
C PRO A 145 12.92 2.34 -22.26
N ALA A 146 12.55 1.83 -21.07
CA ALA A 146 11.17 1.63 -20.71
C ALA A 146 10.43 2.98 -20.60
N THR A 147 11.09 4.02 -20.11
CA THR A 147 10.50 5.38 -20.03
C THR A 147 10.18 5.89 -21.42
N LEU A 148 11.13 5.79 -22.37
CA LEU A 148 10.89 6.20 -23.76
C LEU A 148 9.66 5.52 -24.38
N ALA A 149 9.47 4.24 -24.10
CA ALA A 149 8.33 3.45 -24.61
C ALA A 149 6.98 3.85 -24.00
N MET A 150 6.96 4.56 -22.87
CA MET A 150 5.72 4.94 -22.17
C MET A 150 5.06 6.17 -22.76
N GLY A 151 5.81 7.03 -23.43
CA GLY A 151 5.34 8.29 -23.94
C GLY A 151 5.37 9.43 -22.90
N PRO A 152 5.08 10.68 -23.34
CA PRO A 152 5.16 11.85 -22.51
C PRO A 152 4.10 11.87 -21.39
N THR A 153 4.43 12.55 -20.28
CA THR A 153 3.50 12.83 -19.19
C THR A 153 3.02 14.28 -19.27
N THR A 154 3.43 15.13 -18.35
CA THR A 154 3.09 16.57 -18.32
C THR A 154 4.00 17.42 -19.19
N SER A 155 5.22 16.96 -19.47
CA SER A 155 6.12 17.61 -20.42
C SER A 155 5.77 17.20 -21.85
N ARG A 156 5.85 18.14 -22.78
CA ARG A 156 5.75 17.86 -24.20
C ARG A 156 7.04 17.28 -24.81
N PHE A 157 8.15 17.41 -24.10
CA PHE A 157 9.40 16.74 -24.43
C PHE A 157 9.43 15.37 -23.77
N HIS A 158 10.06 14.40 -24.42
CA HIS A 158 10.10 13.05 -23.89
C HIS A 158 11.27 12.26 -24.48
N ASP A 159 12.06 11.63 -23.60
CA ASP A 159 13.14 10.73 -23.96
C ASP A 159 13.30 9.57 -22.97
N ALA A 160 14.45 8.92 -22.93
CA ALA A 160 14.74 7.81 -22.05
C ALA A 160 15.27 8.23 -20.67
N VAL A 161 15.51 9.52 -20.43
CA VAL A 161 16.09 9.95 -19.16
C VAL A 161 15.03 9.92 -18.07
N THR A 162 15.37 9.26 -16.96
CA THR A 162 14.41 8.80 -15.95
C THR A 162 14.85 9.18 -14.57
N LEU A 163 13.88 9.54 -13.74
CA LEU A 163 13.96 9.56 -12.29
C LEU A 163 13.12 8.42 -11.73
N MET A 164 13.66 7.69 -10.74
CA MET A 164 12.96 6.61 -10.08
C MET A 164 12.95 6.81 -8.58
N PHE A 165 11.75 6.89 -8.02
CA PHE A 165 11.52 6.96 -6.59
C PHE A 165 11.29 5.55 -6.05
N TYR A 166 11.97 5.19 -4.96
CA TYR A 166 11.79 3.93 -4.23
C TYR A 166 11.33 4.22 -2.83
N GLN A 167 10.09 3.89 -2.49
CA GLN A 167 9.52 4.01 -1.15
C GLN A 167 9.42 2.63 -0.51
N PRO A 168 10.11 2.36 0.64
CA PRO A 168 10.06 1.04 1.25
C PRO A 168 8.67 0.69 1.76
N LEU A 169 8.25 -0.55 1.53
CA LEU A 169 7.02 -1.16 2.05
C LEU A 169 7.37 -1.95 3.32
N GLN A 170 6.79 -1.55 4.45
CA GLN A 170 7.03 -2.18 5.74
C GLN A 170 5.74 -2.72 6.33
N ALA A 171 5.78 -3.97 6.83
CA ALA A 171 4.70 -4.57 7.60
C ALA A 171 5.29 -5.36 8.78
N GLY A 172 4.73 -5.18 9.97
CA GLY A 172 5.21 -5.86 11.18
C GLY A 172 6.71 -5.62 11.49
N GLY A 173 7.29 -4.48 11.07
CA GLY A 173 8.70 -4.17 11.25
C GLY A 173 9.66 -4.85 10.25
N GLN A 174 9.14 -5.56 9.26
CA GLN A 174 9.92 -6.14 8.16
C GLN A 174 9.67 -5.39 6.85
N THR A 175 10.73 -5.18 6.06
CA THR A 175 10.61 -4.61 4.72
C THR A 175 10.23 -5.71 3.75
N LEU A 176 9.05 -5.58 3.12
CA LEU A 176 8.51 -6.54 2.16
C LEU A 176 8.93 -6.27 0.72
N GLY A 177 9.30 -5.03 0.41
CA GLY A 177 9.63 -4.57 -0.93
C GLY A 177 9.65 -3.06 -1.03
N CYS A 178 9.44 -2.51 -2.23
CA CYS A 178 9.30 -1.08 -2.47
C CYS A 178 8.10 -0.76 -3.36
N LEU A 179 7.42 0.35 -3.06
CA LEU A 179 6.59 1.06 -4.03
C LEU A 179 7.51 1.97 -4.85
N CYS A 180 7.46 1.83 -6.17
CA CYS A 180 8.31 2.57 -7.09
C CYS A 180 7.49 3.48 -7.98
N ALA A 181 7.96 4.73 -8.17
CA ALA A 181 7.38 5.68 -9.11
C ALA A 181 8.42 6.09 -10.15
N ARG A 182 8.09 5.87 -11.42
CA ARG A 182 8.88 6.27 -12.58
C ARG A 182 8.41 7.63 -13.07
N VAL A 183 9.32 8.59 -13.14
CA VAL A 183 9.06 9.95 -13.65
C VAL A 183 10.02 10.26 -14.79
N PRO A 184 9.54 10.69 -15.96
CA PRO A 184 10.40 11.19 -17.03
C PRO A 184 11.16 12.44 -16.57
N ASN A 185 12.45 12.50 -16.84
CA ASN A 185 13.30 13.62 -16.40
C ASN A 185 12.94 14.96 -17.07
N ASP A 186 12.29 14.92 -18.22
CA ASP A 186 11.84 16.12 -18.94
C ASP A 186 10.94 17.02 -18.10
N VAL A 187 10.21 16.44 -17.12
CA VAL A 187 9.41 17.19 -16.15
C VAL A 187 10.27 18.19 -15.38
N LEU A 188 11.49 17.78 -14.96
CA LEU A 188 12.42 18.71 -14.30
C LEU A 188 12.87 19.84 -15.25
N GLY A 189 13.20 19.48 -16.49
CA GLY A 189 13.57 20.46 -17.51
C GLY A 189 12.49 21.52 -17.69
N ASP A 190 11.23 21.12 -17.82
CA ASP A 190 10.10 22.04 -17.93
C ASP A 190 9.90 22.88 -16.67
N LEU A 191 10.01 22.26 -15.47
CA LEU A 191 9.81 22.95 -14.20
C LEU A 191 10.81 24.11 -14.00
N ILE A 192 12.09 23.91 -14.37
CA ILE A 192 13.12 24.93 -14.21
C ILE A 192 13.15 25.96 -15.36
N GLN A 193 12.69 25.61 -16.58
CA GLN A 193 12.70 26.49 -17.74
C GLN A 193 11.44 27.36 -17.87
N ARG A 194 10.28 26.84 -17.43
CA ARG A 194 8.97 27.45 -17.69
C ARG A 194 8.85 28.90 -17.22
N GLU A 195 9.46 29.26 -16.11
CA GLU A 195 9.37 30.62 -15.54
C GLU A 195 10.56 31.52 -15.87
N ALA A 196 11.66 30.98 -16.42
CA ALA A 196 12.86 31.76 -16.73
C ALA A 196 12.77 32.57 -18.04
N GLY A 197 11.91 32.14 -18.95
CA GLY A 197 11.80 32.72 -20.28
C GLY A 197 11.37 34.18 -20.33
N HIS A 198 10.78 34.70 -19.24
CA HIS A 198 10.18 36.03 -19.26
C HIS A 198 11.13 37.17 -18.90
N ILE A 199 12.18 36.94 -18.10
CA ILE A 199 13.13 37.99 -17.70
C ILE A 199 14.19 38.21 -18.77
N TYR A 200 14.77 37.12 -19.29
CA TYR A 200 15.73 37.10 -20.39
C TYR A 200 15.20 36.19 -21.51
N PRO A 201 14.27 36.67 -22.33
CA PRO A 201 13.54 35.85 -23.29
C PRO A 201 14.39 35.33 -24.45
N GLU A 202 15.54 35.96 -24.75
CA GLU A 202 16.40 35.53 -25.85
C GLU A 202 17.46 34.52 -25.45
N SER A 203 18.03 34.63 -24.24
CA SER A 203 19.22 33.90 -23.84
C SER A 203 19.19 33.28 -22.44
N GLY A 204 18.13 33.52 -21.66
CA GLY A 204 18.03 32.96 -20.33
C GLY A 204 17.99 31.44 -20.37
N ASP A 205 18.95 30.79 -19.72
CA ASP A 205 19.06 29.33 -19.61
C ASP A 205 19.18 28.92 -18.16
N ASN A 206 18.40 27.93 -17.75
CA ASN A 206 18.47 27.34 -16.42
C ASN A 206 18.70 25.85 -16.59
N TYR A 207 19.74 25.32 -15.99
CA TYR A 207 20.07 23.92 -16.13
C TYR A 207 20.65 23.31 -14.86
N LEU A 208 20.44 22.02 -14.72
CA LEU A 208 20.98 21.20 -13.65
C LEU A 208 22.23 20.49 -14.10
N PHE A 209 23.18 20.34 -13.19
CA PHE A 209 24.41 19.60 -13.46
C PHE A 209 24.88 18.84 -12.23
N MET A 210 25.66 17.78 -12.46
CA MET A 210 26.21 16.97 -11.39
C MET A 210 27.36 17.73 -10.70
N VAL A 211 27.27 17.87 -9.38
CA VAL A 211 28.36 18.39 -8.53
C VAL A 211 29.18 17.23 -7.97
N GLU A 212 28.52 16.26 -7.33
CA GLU A 212 29.15 15.08 -6.79
C GLU A 212 28.18 13.90 -6.93
N SER A 213 28.57 12.89 -7.72
CA SER A 213 27.81 11.65 -7.81
C SER A 213 28.38 10.61 -6.85
N ARG A 214 27.56 10.22 -5.87
CA ARG A 214 27.89 9.17 -4.89
C ARG A 214 27.32 7.83 -5.28
N PHE A 215 26.19 7.83 -5.97
CA PHE A 215 25.53 6.59 -6.39
C PHE A 215 26.14 6.05 -7.68
N ASP A 216 26.12 6.82 -8.77
CA ASP A 216 26.74 6.45 -10.04
C ASP A 216 28.04 7.23 -10.30
N ARG A 217 29.15 6.66 -9.90
CA ARG A 217 30.48 7.28 -10.02
C ARG A 217 30.95 7.49 -11.48
N ALA A 218 30.25 6.95 -12.46
CA ALA A 218 30.53 7.19 -13.88
C ALA A 218 30.12 8.61 -14.31
N ILE A 219 29.12 9.22 -13.63
CA ILE A 219 28.69 10.58 -13.91
C ILE A 219 29.71 11.56 -13.37
N GLN A 220 30.38 12.25 -14.27
CA GLN A 220 31.41 13.22 -13.90
C GLN A 220 30.84 14.55 -13.42
N PRO A 221 31.52 15.31 -12.55
CA PRO A 221 31.15 16.67 -12.21
C PRO A 221 31.03 17.55 -13.46
N GLY A 222 29.96 18.36 -13.49
CA GLY A 222 29.63 19.22 -14.64
C GLY A 222 28.84 18.56 -15.76
N THR A 223 28.47 17.25 -15.63
CA THR A 223 27.56 16.60 -16.57
C THR A 223 26.14 17.14 -16.41
N ALA A 224 25.47 17.41 -17.53
CA ALA A 224 24.10 17.90 -17.57
C ALA A 224 23.11 16.86 -16.97
N LEU A 225 22.20 17.33 -16.11
CA LEU A 225 21.13 16.56 -15.47
C LEU A 225 19.73 17.03 -15.89
N SER A 226 19.62 18.14 -16.60
CA SER A 226 18.36 18.64 -17.17
C SER A 226 18.60 19.09 -18.59
N ARG A 227 17.50 19.23 -19.34
CA ARG A 227 17.53 19.81 -20.67
C ARG A 227 18.00 21.25 -20.59
N SER A 228 18.84 21.67 -21.56
CA SER A 228 19.12 23.07 -21.83
C SER A 228 18.05 23.66 -22.73
N ARG A 229 17.79 24.95 -22.56
CA ARG A 229 16.91 25.73 -23.43
C ARG A 229 17.31 25.67 -24.88
N PHE A 230 18.60 25.50 -25.19
CA PHE A 230 19.18 25.45 -26.52
C PHE A 230 19.24 24.03 -27.11
N GLU A 231 18.58 23.06 -26.53
CA GLU A 231 18.57 21.69 -27.07
C GLU A 231 17.88 21.61 -28.43
N ASP A 232 16.82 22.36 -28.62
CA ASP A 232 16.12 22.48 -29.90
C ASP A 232 15.74 23.95 -30.21
N SER A 233 15.13 24.19 -31.39
CA SER A 233 14.72 25.53 -31.80
C SER A 233 13.50 26.11 -31.08
N THR A 234 12.97 25.43 -30.07
CA THR A 234 11.71 25.85 -29.40
C THR A 234 11.85 27.16 -28.63
N PHE A 235 13.03 27.42 -28.08
CA PHE A 235 13.32 28.59 -27.25
C PHE A 235 14.48 29.45 -27.76
N SER A 236 15.20 29.04 -28.81
CA SER A 236 16.39 29.69 -29.27
C SER A 236 16.12 30.58 -30.51
N HIS A 237 16.83 31.69 -30.61
CA HIS A 237 16.84 32.51 -31.80
C HIS A 237 17.84 32.02 -32.87
N GLY A 238 17.78 30.73 -33.19
CA GLY A 238 18.61 30.06 -34.18
C GLY A 238 19.75 29.22 -33.66
N GLU A 239 20.02 29.24 -32.38
CA GLU A 239 20.97 28.33 -31.73
C GLU A 239 20.27 27.04 -31.31
N ASN A 240 20.88 25.89 -31.64
CA ASN A 240 20.29 24.57 -31.39
C ASN A 240 21.41 23.54 -31.20
N LEU A 241 21.41 22.87 -30.03
CA LEU A 241 22.43 21.87 -29.71
C LEU A 241 22.32 20.62 -30.56
N LYS A 242 21.12 20.24 -31.01
CA LYS A 242 20.94 19.07 -31.91
C LYS A 242 21.49 19.35 -33.30
N SER A 243 21.35 20.58 -33.80
CA SER A 243 21.96 21.01 -35.05
C SER A 243 23.47 21.31 -34.93
N GLY A 244 23.87 21.67 -33.73
CA GLY A 244 25.24 22.03 -33.36
C GLY A 244 25.49 23.54 -33.33
N VAL A 245 26.03 24.03 -32.23
CA VAL A 245 26.51 25.42 -32.07
C VAL A 245 27.98 25.49 -32.48
N HIS A 246 28.27 26.24 -33.53
CA HIS A 246 29.60 26.32 -34.11
C HIS A 246 30.42 27.43 -33.43
N THR A 247 31.58 27.04 -32.88
CA THR A 247 32.56 27.98 -32.33
C THR A 247 33.88 27.88 -33.11
N ARG A 248 34.80 28.78 -32.82
CA ARG A 248 36.16 28.73 -33.41
C ARG A 248 36.96 27.51 -32.98
N TRP A 249 36.60 26.87 -31.91
CA TRP A 249 37.31 25.75 -31.28
C TRP A 249 36.60 24.40 -31.47
N GLY A 250 35.44 24.41 -32.06
CA GLY A 250 34.67 23.21 -32.34
C GLY A 250 33.18 23.44 -32.34
N THR A 251 32.44 22.37 -32.60
CA THR A 251 30.98 22.40 -32.60
C THR A 251 30.49 21.69 -31.34
N VAL A 252 29.71 22.37 -30.53
CA VAL A 252 28.99 21.80 -29.38
C VAL A 252 27.69 21.23 -29.91
N ARG A 253 27.49 19.94 -29.71
CA ARG A 253 26.33 19.22 -30.24
C ARG A 253 25.92 18.10 -29.28
N VAL A 254 24.60 17.86 -29.17
CA VAL A 254 24.00 16.68 -28.57
C VAL A 254 23.37 15.80 -29.63
N GLN A 255 23.37 14.49 -29.43
CA GLN A 255 22.82 13.53 -30.40
C GLN A 255 21.35 13.20 -30.08
N ALA A 256 21.07 12.71 -28.88
CA ALA A 256 19.74 12.34 -28.44
C ALA A 256 19.12 13.41 -27.51
N HIS A 257 19.83 13.80 -26.46
CA HIS A 257 19.37 14.76 -25.47
C HIS A 257 20.56 15.45 -24.77
N THR A 258 20.30 16.56 -24.09
CA THR A 258 21.34 17.31 -23.35
C THR A 258 21.83 16.54 -22.14
N GLU A 259 20.91 15.90 -21.42
CA GLU A 259 21.15 15.15 -20.19
C GLU A 259 22.12 14.01 -20.45
N LEU A 260 23.09 13.86 -19.57
CA LEU A 260 24.10 12.82 -19.54
C LEU A 260 25.07 12.81 -20.76
N GLU A 261 24.73 13.46 -21.88
CA GLU A 261 25.61 13.62 -23.04
C GLU A 261 26.50 14.86 -22.94
N LEU A 262 25.94 16.00 -22.54
CA LEU A 262 26.66 17.26 -22.44
C LEU A 262 27.36 17.37 -21.09
N ARG A 263 28.64 17.71 -21.15
CA ARG A 263 29.39 18.22 -19.98
C ARG A 263 29.63 19.71 -20.20
N PHE A 264 29.23 20.54 -19.23
CA PHE A 264 29.30 22.00 -19.37
C PHE A 264 30.75 22.50 -19.36
N THR A 265 31.43 22.34 -20.49
CA THR A 265 32.82 22.72 -20.71
C THR A 265 32.92 23.88 -21.70
N ASP A 266 33.85 24.78 -21.45
CA ASP A 266 34.21 25.82 -22.46
C ASP A 266 34.97 25.15 -23.60
N PRO A 267 34.46 25.23 -24.86
CA PRO A 267 35.10 24.62 -26.00
C PRO A 267 36.51 25.19 -26.33
N ALA A 268 36.81 26.39 -25.84
CA ALA A 268 38.14 26.99 -26.01
C ALA A 268 39.21 26.33 -25.13
N THR A 269 38.83 25.88 -23.94
CA THR A 269 39.77 25.34 -22.95
C THR A 269 39.62 23.85 -22.73
N GLY A 270 38.47 23.26 -23.08
CA GLY A 270 38.10 21.89 -22.80
C GLY A 270 37.88 21.60 -21.30
N GLN A 271 37.93 22.64 -20.45
CA GLN A 271 37.65 22.53 -19.02
C GLN A 271 36.21 22.96 -18.73
N LEU A 272 35.70 22.65 -17.51
CA LEU A 272 34.44 23.17 -17.07
C LEU A 272 34.43 24.71 -17.22
N HIS A 273 33.34 25.24 -17.78
CA HIS A 273 33.24 26.68 -17.88
C HIS A 273 33.19 27.34 -16.49
N PRO A 274 33.64 28.61 -16.37
CA PRO A 274 33.91 29.20 -15.06
C PRO A 274 32.72 29.17 -14.09
N GLY A 275 31.48 29.37 -14.55
CA GLY A 275 30.30 29.37 -13.73
C GLY A 275 30.09 28.02 -13.03
N VAL A 276 30.12 26.92 -13.77
CA VAL A 276 29.97 25.56 -13.23
C VAL A 276 31.18 25.17 -12.35
N ARG A 277 32.41 25.48 -12.80
CA ARG A 277 33.62 25.19 -12.06
C ARG A 277 33.60 25.83 -10.66
N GLU A 278 33.32 27.15 -10.60
CA GLU A 278 33.30 27.89 -9.35
C GLU A 278 32.15 27.43 -8.42
N THR A 279 30.98 27.09 -9.00
CA THR A 279 29.86 26.55 -8.24
C THR A 279 30.22 25.22 -7.58
N ILE A 280 30.90 24.33 -8.30
CA ILE A 280 31.38 23.05 -7.73
C ILE A 280 32.41 23.29 -6.63
N ALA A 281 33.36 24.22 -6.83
CA ALA A 281 34.45 24.46 -5.92
C ALA A 281 34.02 25.16 -4.63
N GLN A 282 33.11 26.15 -4.73
CA GLN A 282 32.74 27.04 -3.61
C GLN A 282 31.33 26.75 -3.04
N GLY A 283 30.54 25.89 -3.69
CA GLY A 283 29.15 25.62 -3.35
C GLY A 283 28.15 26.60 -3.97
N GLU A 284 28.60 27.78 -4.33
CA GLU A 284 27.83 28.81 -5.06
C GLU A 284 28.75 29.67 -5.94
N ASN A 285 28.15 30.32 -6.91
CA ASN A 285 28.80 31.30 -7.80
C ASN A 285 27.81 32.42 -8.09
N LEU A 286 28.28 33.64 -8.20
CA LEU A 286 27.53 34.78 -8.71
C LEU A 286 28.50 35.70 -9.48
N PHE A 287 28.22 35.95 -10.76
CA PHE A 287 29.03 36.86 -11.57
C PHE A 287 28.16 37.62 -12.56
N VAL A 288 28.04 38.93 -12.40
CA VAL A 288 27.17 39.78 -13.25
C VAL A 288 27.93 40.95 -13.88
N SER A 289 29.23 41.08 -13.64
CA SER A 289 30.00 42.21 -14.14
C SER A 289 30.70 41.93 -15.47
N TYR A 290 31.14 43.00 -16.19
CA TYR A 290 32.01 42.86 -17.35
C TYR A 290 33.33 42.15 -16.96
N PRO A 291 33.84 41.23 -17.78
CA PRO A 291 33.42 40.87 -19.15
C PRO A 291 32.40 39.73 -19.23
N GLY A 292 31.78 39.31 -18.15
CA GLY A 292 31.11 38.03 -18.08
C GLY A 292 32.11 36.87 -18.07
N TYR A 293 31.63 35.65 -18.19
CA TYR A 293 32.44 34.44 -18.38
C TYR A 293 31.93 33.64 -19.58
N SER A 294 32.77 32.77 -20.14
CA SER A 294 32.39 31.90 -21.24
C SER A 294 31.51 30.78 -20.75
N ASP A 295 30.34 30.57 -21.39
CA ASP A 295 29.52 29.39 -21.18
C ASP A 295 30.00 28.21 -22.07
N TYR A 296 29.22 27.10 -22.05
CA TYR A 296 29.48 25.93 -22.87
C TYR A 296 29.27 26.13 -24.38
N ARG A 297 28.64 27.26 -24.81
CA ARG A 297 28.51 27.72 -26.20
C ARG A 297 29.63 28.69 -26.61
N HIS A 298 30.54 29.01 -25.69
CA HIS A 298 31.56 30.04 -25.82
C HIS A 298 30.97 31.44 -26.07
N ILE A 299 29.89 31.79 -25.37
CA ILE A 299 29.24 33.09 -25.38
C ILE A 299 29.46 33.77 -24.03
N PRO A 300 29.65 35.12 -23.98
CA PRO A 300 29.79 35.82 -22.72
C PRO A 300 28.45 35.87 -21.98
N VAL A 301 28.38 35.19 -20.83
CA VAL A 301 27.21 35.10 -19.95
C VAL A 301 27.49 35.71 -18.59
N VAL A 302 26.40 35.99 -17.90
CA VAL A 302 26.36 36.34 -16.47
C VAL A 302 25.32 35.50 -15.80
N GLY A 303 25.50 35.22 -14.51
CA GLY A 303 24.55 34.33 -13.83
C GLY A 303 24.92 33.96 -12.39
N LYS A 304 24.10 33.11 -11.82
CA LYS A 304 24.21 32.51 -10.48
C LYS A 304 24.18 31.00 -10.56
N GLY A 305 25.15 30.37 -9.89
CA GLY A 305 25.16 28.94 -9.62
C GLY A 305 24.98 28.66 -8.14
N VAL A 306 24.24 27.63 -7.79
CA VAL A 306 24.05 27.15 -6.41
C VAL A 306 24.08 25.63 -6.35
N THR A 307 24.57 25.08 -5.25
CA THR A 307 24.55 23.63 -5.02
C THR A 307 23.44 23.28 -4.04
N PHE A 308 22.79 22.15 -4.26
CA PHE A 308 21.73 21.65 -3.41
C PHE A 308 21.68 20.12 -3.45
N GLN A 309 20.85 19.54 -2.57
CA GLN A 309 20.59 18.11 -2.55
C GLN A 309 19.07 17.90 -2.53
N LEU A 310 18.57 16.92 -3.28
CA LEU A 310 17.18 16.53 -3.27
C LEU A 310 16.94 15.47 -2.19
N ALA A 311 15.78 15.52 -1.57
CA ALA A 311 15.39 14.53 -0.58
C ALA A 311 15.37 13.12 -1.19
N GLY A 312 16.01 12.17 -0.50
CA GLY A 312 16.16 10.79 -0.97
C GLY A 312 17.31 10.55 -1.96
N SER A 313 17.91 11.59 -2.56
CA SER A 313 19.08 11.44 -3.42
C SER A 313 20.37 11.52 -2.61
N PRO A 314 21.34 10.61 -2.80
CA PRO A 314 22.65 10.70 -2.19
C PRO A 314 23.55 11.74 -2.89
N ASP A 315 23.19 12.14 -4.11
CA ASP A 315 23.99 12.95 -5.00
C ASP A 315 23.81 14.44 -4.71
N ARG A 316 24.84 15.23 -4.96
CA ARG A 316 24.82 16.67 -4.85
C ARG A 316 24.70 17.28 -6.24
N TRP A 317 23.70 18.12 -6.44
CA TRP A 317 23.34 18.73 -7.71
C TRP A 317 23.68 20.22 -7.71
N GLY A 318 23.92 20.75 -8.87
CA GLY A 318 24.06 22.19 -9.11
C GLY A 318 22.94 22.72 -9.97
N MET A 319 22.46 23.92 -9.66
CA MET A 319 21.57 24.72 -10.49
C MET A 319 22.37 25.90 -11.03
N MET A 320 22.36 26.10 -12.34
CA MET A 320 22.91 27.30 -12.98
C MET A 320 21.76 28.08 -13.65
N CYS A 321 21.75 29.38 -13.42
CA CYS A 321 20.84 30.32 -14.05
C CYS A 321 21.71 31.39 -14.73
N GLU A 322 21.68 31.42 -16.06
CA GLU A 322 22.56 32.27 -16.89
C GLU A 322 21.75 33.05 -17.94
N ALA A 323 22.31 34.16 -18.39
CA ALA A 323 21.85 34.87 -19.57
C ALA A 323 23.04 35.56 -20.25
N ASP A 324 22.93 35.81 -21.55
CA ASP A 324 23.95 36.45 -22.32
C ASP A 324 24.22 37.88 -21.82
N LEU A 325 25.49 38.22 -21.63
CA LEU A 325 25.94 39.53 -21.18
C LEU A 325 25.34 40.64 -22.09
N GLU A 326 25.18 40.33 -23.40
CA GLU A 326 24.65 41.26 -24.40
C GLU A 326 23.17 41.54 -24.12
N GLU A 327 22.34 40.56 -23.84
CA GLU A 327 20.92 40.77 -23.54
C GLU A 327 20.74 41.49 -22.19
N VAL A 328 21.43 41.07 -21.14
CA VAL A 328 21.33 41.65 -19.80
C VAL A 328 21.70 43.15 -19.81
N TYR A 329 22.71 43.54 -20.56
CA TYR A 329 23.20 44.93 -20.63
C TYR A 329 22.93 45.65 -21.94
N ARG A 330 22.13 45.07 -22.84
CA ARG A 330 21.59 45.77 -24.04
C ARG A 330 20.67 46.92 -23.65
N ARG A 331 20.06 46.83 -22.51
CA ARG A 331 19.12 47.81 -22.00
C ARG A 331 19.76 49.14 -21.78
N ARG A 332 19.09 50.19 -22.24
CA ARG A 332 19.46 51.58 -22.00
C ARG A 332 18.45 52.19 -21.05
N SER A 333 18.91 52.95 -20.04
CA SER A 333 18.00 53.69 -19.17
C SER A 333 17.10 54.61 -20.02
N LEU A 334 15.86 54.68 -19.62
CA LEU A 334 14.85 55.58 -20.20
C LEU A 334 15.35 57.02 -20.20
N SER A 335 16.05 57.44 -19.13
CA SER A 335 16.66 58.76 -19.03
C SER A 335 17.72 59.00 -20.12
N VAL A 336 18.55 58.00 -20.45
CA VAL A 336 19.54 58.08 -21.54
C VAL A 336 18.84 58.17 -22.90
N GLY A 337 17.75 57.42 -23.10
CA GLY A 337 16.93 57.45 -24.30
C GLY A 337 16.33 58.85 -24.53
N LEU A 338 15.69 59.39 -23.50
CA LEU A 338 15.08 60.72 -23.54
C LEU A 338 16.15 61.83 -23.73
N MET A 339 17.27 61.76 -22.99
CA MET A 339 18.37 62.71 -23.10
C MET A 339 18.98 62.69 -24.52
N ARG A 340 19.18 61.51 -25.12
CA ARG A 340 19.66 61.39 -26.49
C ARG A 340 18.70 62.06 -27.49
N THR A 341 17.39 61.79 -27.36
CA THR A 341 16.37 62.43 -28.22
C THR A 341 16.36 63.96 -28.04
N TYR A 342 16.46 64.39 -26.75
CA TYR A 342 16.56 65.80 -26.41
C TYR A 342 17.81 66.51 -27.09
N LEU A 343 19.01 65.92 -26.85
CA LEU A 343 20.27 66.43 -27.36
C LEU A 343 20.29 66.46 -28.88
N VAL A 344 19.80 65.38 -29.55
CA VAL A 344 19.69 65.38 -31.03
C VAL A 344 18.76 66.49 -31.50
N THR A 345 17.60 66.67 -30.89
CA THR A 345 16.65 67.71 -31.25
C THR A 345 17.25 69.11 -31.07
N VAL A 346 17.85 69.39 -29.88
CA VAL A 346 18.45 70.67 -29.53
C VAL A 346 19.64 70.96 -30.47
N THR A 347 20.51 69.97 -30.69
CA THR A 347 21.67 70.19 -31.62
C THR A 347 21.22 70.45 -33.04
N THR A 348 20.19 69.69 -33.51
CA THR A 348 19.63 69.95 -34.86
C THR A 348 19.03 71.36 -34.99
N LEU A 349 18.26 71.78 -33.98
CA LEU A 349 17.68 73.10 -33.90
C LEU A 349 18.76 74.21 -33.89
N PHE A 350 19.79 74.02 -33.05
CA PHE A 350 20.92 74.92 -32.97
C PHE A 350 21.66 75.06 -34.30
N CYS A 351 22.01 73.92 -34.94
CA CYS A 351 22.66 73.92 -36.25
C CYS A 351 21.78 74.56 -37.31
N LEU A 352 20.49 74.26 -37.32
CA LEU A 352 19.58 74.86 -38.33
C LEU A 352 19.36 76.33 -38.07
N GLY A 353 19.23 76.79 -36.85
CA GLY A 353 19.12 78.20 -36.47
C GLY A 353 20.38 79.01 -36.82
N THR A 354 21.57 78.47 -36.54
CA THR A 354 22.85 79.08 -36.92
C THR A 354 23.01 79.18 -38.46
N LEU A 355 22.63 78.14 -39.16
CA LEU A 355 22.67 78.12 -40.66
C LEU A 355 21.70 79.13 -41.24
N LEU A 356 20.51 79.25 -40.68
CA LEU A 356 19.50 80.20 -41.07
C LEU A 356 19.98 81.64 -40.86
N ARG A 357 20.58 81.95 -39.72
CA ARG A 357 21.18 83.27 -39.43
C ARG A 357 22.33 83.60 -40.34
N THR A 358 23.17 82.65 -40.69
CA THR A 358 24.40 82.92 -41.46
C THR A 358 24.14 83.03 -42.95
N PHE A 359 23.17 82.33 -43.52
CA PHE A 359 22.98 82.22 -44.96
C PHE A 359 21.68 82.84 -45.53
N SER A 360 20.66 83.23 -44.68
CA SER A 360 19.36 83.63 -45.22
C SER A 360 19.24 85.10 -45.58
N GLY A 361 20.07 86.04 -45.04
CA GLY A 361 19.97 87.45 -45.29
C GLY A 361 18.61 88.14 -44.98
N LEU A 362 17.75 87.44 -44.17
CA LEU A 362 16.39 87.89 -43.84
C LEU A 362 16.42 88.95 -42.70
N PRO A 363 15.40 89.83 -42.60
CA PRO A 363 15.25 90.77 -41.52
C PRO A 363 15.17 90.06 -40.17
N GLU A 364 15.75 90.65 -39.11
CA GLU A 364 15.84 90.02 -37.75
C GLU A 364 14.48 89.56 -37.20
N LEU A 365 13.41 90.30 -37.46
CA LEU A 365 12.06 89.98 -37.02
C LEU A 365 11.52 88.68 -37.66
N VAL A 366 11.84 88.48 -38.93
CA VAL A 366 11.47 87.23 -39.66
C VAL A 366 12.30 86.06 -39.18
N LEU A 367 13.57 86.28 -38.89
CA LEU A 367 14.46 85.26 -38.33
C LEU A 367 14.00 84.80 -36.94
N THR A 368 13.64 85.76 -36.05
CA THR A 368 13.14 85.41 -34.73
C THR A 368 11.79 84.64 -34.79
N LEU A 369 10.91 85.00 -35.70
CA LEU A 369 9.66 84.28 -35.96
C LEU A 369 9.91 82.84 -36.46
N LEU A 370 10.85 82.72 -37.41
CA LEU A 370 11.26 81.40 -37.94
C LEU A 370 11.91 80.54 -36.87
N GLU A 371 12.76 81.13 -36.05
CA GLU A 371 13.36 80.43 -34.90
C GLU A 371 12.30 79.97 -33.86
N ALA A 372 11.30 80.83 -33.59
CA ALA A 372 10.18 80.46 -32.73
C ALA A 372 9.36 79.26 -33.29
N VAL A 373 9.09 79.28 -34.58
CA VAL A 373 8.42 78.17 -35.30
C VAL A 373 9.29 76.92 -35.26
N LEU A 374 10.59 77.04 -35.45
CA LEU A 374 11.56 75.96 -35.39
C LEU A 374 11.62 75.35 -34.00
N LEU A 375 11.65 76.17 -32.95
CA LEU A 375 11.61 75.75 -31.57
C LEU A 375 10.31 74.99 -31.23
N LEU A 376 9.16 75.50 -31.66
CA LEU A 376 7.86 74.86 -31.47
C LEU A 376 7.79 73.50 -32.20
N THR A 377 8.32 73.44 -33.40
CA THR A 377 8.43 72.18 -34.17
C THR A 377 9.34 71.19 -33.49
N GLY A 378 10.49 71.61 -33.00
CA GLY A 378 11.43 70.80 -32.29
C GLY A 378 10.85 70.29 -30.97
N ALA A 379 10.14 71.16 -30.21
CA ALA A 379 9.44 70.73 -29.00
C ALA A 379 8.35 69.69 -29.33
N SER A 380 7.63 69.86 -30.42
CA SER A 380 6.60 68.93 -30.90
C SER A 380 7.23 67.59 -31.33
N VAL A 381 8.37 67.60 -32.02
CA VAL A 381 9.13 66.37 -32.35
C VAL A 381 9.64 65.67 -31.11
N PHE A 382 10.26 66.39 -30.17
CA PHE A 382 10.70 65.86 -28.94
C PHE A 382 9.53 65.21 -28.11
N ALA A 383 8.40 65.93 -28.03
CA ALA A 383 7.22 65.45 -27.39
C ALA A 383 6.67 64.14 -28.02
N ALA A 384 6.66 64.09 -29.36
CA ALA A 384 6.16 62.93 -30.12
C ALA A 384 7.06 61.68 -29.98
N PHE A 385 8.38 61.84 -30.02
CA PHE A 385 9.34 60.73 -30.00
C PHE A 385 9.87 60.35 -28.59
N GLY A 386 9.66 61.19 -27.59
CA GLY A 386 10.06 60.97 -26.22
C GLY A 386 8.85 60.75 -25.30
N PRO A 387 8.35 61.82 -24.62
CA PRO A 387 7.34 61.68 -23.56
C PRO A 387 6.04 61.00 -23.96
N ARG A 388 5.50 61.25 -25.18
CA ARG A 388 4.24 60.66 -25.63
C ARG A 388 4.36 59.13 -25.83
N ARG A 389 5.49 58.67 -26.39
CA ARG A 389 5.73 57.20 -26.51
C ARG A 389 5.85 56.52 -25.17
N LEU A 390 6.53 57.20 -24.22
CA LEU A 390 6.61 56.70 -22.86
C LEU A 390 5.24 56.63 -22.18
N ALA A 391 4.45 57.72 -22.29
CA ALA A 391 3.10 57.75 -21.72
C ALA A 391 2.21 56.64 -22.27
N ALA A 392 2.26 56.42 -23.61
CA ALA A 392 1.49 55.31 -24.23
C ALA A 392 1.90 53.93 -23.70
N ARG A 393 3.21 53.66 -23.48
CA ARG A 393 3.67 52.40 -22.90
C ARG A 393 3.22 52.22 -21.42
N MET A 394 3.34 53.29 -20.63
CA MET A 394 2.87 53.27 -19.23
C MET A 394 1.36 53.06 -19.18
N GLN A 395 0.62 53.64 -20.11
CA GLN A 395 -0.84 53.46 -20.19
C GLN A 395 -1.18 51.98 -20.53
N ALA A 396 -0.47 51.35 -21.48
CA ALA A 396 -0.68 49.94 -21.82
C ALA A 396 -0.41 49.02 -20.62
N LEU A 397 0.66 49.28 -19.86
CA LEU A 397 0.94 48.56 -18.63
C LEU A 397 -0.16 48.76 -17.56
N THR A 398 -0.60 50.02 -17.42
CA THR A 398 -1.67 50.38 -16.47
C THR A 398 -2.99 49.68 -16.84
N ASP A 399 -3.31 49.59 -18.13
CA ASP A 399 -4.54 48.96 -18.62
C ASP A 399 -4.55 47.44 -18.32
N VAL A 400 -3.41 46.76 -18.47
CA VAL A 400 -3.28 45.33 -18.06
C VAL A 400 -3.47 45.20 -16.56
N ILE A 401 -2.79 46.02 -15.75
CA ILE A 401 -2.92 45.98 -14.28
C ILE A 401 -4.37 46.29 -13.88
N ARG A 402 -5.02 47.29 -14.49
CA ARG A 402 -6.40 47.65 -14.21
C ARG A 402 -7.36 46.49 -14.56
N THR A 403 -7.19 45.87 -15.71
CA THR A 403 -8.00 44.71 -16.12
C THR A 403 -7.85 43.53 -15.17
N LEU A 404 -6.64 43.34 -14.64
CA LEU A 404 -6.40 42.32 -13.59
C LEU A 404 -7.03 42.67 -12.23
N ALA A 405 -6.96 43.97 -11.85
CA ALA A 405 -7.42 44.42 -10.53
C ALA A 405 -8.93 44.68 -10.46
N GLU A 406 -9.52 45.27 -11.51
CA GLU A 406 -10.92 45.72 -11.55
C GLU A 406 -11.81 44.87 -12.48
N GLY A 407 -11.20 44.06 -13.36
CA GLY A 407 -11.91 43.19 -14.29
C GLY A 407 -12.27 41.82 -13.69
N GLU A 408 -12.71 40.91 -14.57
CA GLU A 408 -13.03 39.51 -14.21
C GLU A 408 -11.78 38.65 -13.85
N GLY A 409 -10.63 39.30 -13.48
CA GLY A 409 -9.39 38.62 -13.16
C GLY A 409 -8.85 37.77 -14.33
N ASN A 410 -8.80 38.31 -15.54
CA ASN A 410 -8.31 37.59 -16.71
C ASN A 410 -6.78 37.40 -16.66
N LEU A 411 -6.36 36.27 -16.07
CA LEU A 411 -4.95 35.88 -15.97
C LEU A 411 -4.35 35.36 -17.28
N ARG A 412 -5.11 35.36 -18.38
CA ARG A 412 -4.59 35.03 -19.73
C ARG A 412 -3.99 36.23 -20.44
N GLN A 413 -4.27 37.45 -20.00
CA GLN A 413 -3.81 38.65 -20.63
C GLN A 413 -2.33 38.90 -20.33
N ARG A 414 -1.54 39.20 -21.35
CA ARG A 414 -0.12 39.55 -21.28
C ARG A 414 0.16 40.84 -21.97
N VAL A 415 1.17 41.54 -21.52
CA VAL A 415 1.76 42.64 -22.25
C VAL A 415 2.59 42.08 -23.41
N ASP A 416 2.41 42.59 -24.62
CA ASP A 416 3.18 42.15 -25.79
C ASP A 416 4.67 42.45 -25.62
N VAL A 417 5.48 41.40 -25.47
CA VAL A 417 6.93 41.50 -25.24
C VAL A 417 7.67 42.05 -26.45
N GLN A 418 7.17 41.82 -27.68
CA GLN A 418 7.84 42.27 -28.92
C GLN A 418 7.83 43.80 -29.07
N HIS A 419 6.82 44.43 -28.50
CA HIS A 419 6.70 45.91 -28.54
C HIS A 419 7.28 46.60 -27.28
N LEU A 420 7.80 45.84 -26.33
CA LEU A 420 8.46 46.38 -25.13
C LEU A 420 9.86 46.95 -25.47
N ALA A 421 10.13 48.16 -25.01
CA ALA A 421 11.46 48.73 -25.16
C ALA A 421 12.49 48.01 -24.26
N HIS A 422 13.78 48.12 -24.64
CA HIS A 422 14.89 47.67 -23.81
C HIS A 422 15.26 48.75 -22.74
N ASP A 423 14.27 49.22 -21.98
CA ASP A 423 14.37 50.19 -20.93
C ASP A 423 13.59 49.73 -19.67
N GLU A 424 13.50 50.59 -18.63
CA GLU A 424 12.81 50.29 -17.37
C GLU A 424 11.31 50.01 -17.61
N SER A 425 10.69 50.62 -18.63
CA SER A 425 9.27 50.34 -18.96
C SER A 425 9.07 48.94 -19.51
N GLY A 426 9.99 48.48 -20.36
CA GLY A 426 9.95 47.12 -20.86
C GLY A 426 10.30 46.07 -19.79
N GLU A 427 11.20 46.41 -18.85
CA GLU A 427 11.49 45.57 -17.71
C GLU A 427 10.25 45.40 -16.83
N LEU A 428 9.53 46.50 -16.52
CA LEU A 428 8.28 46.42 -15.77
C LEU A 428 7.24 45.54 -16.47
N GLY A 429 7.12 45.61 -17.79
CA GLY A 429 6.19 44.74 -18.54
C GLY A 429 6.54 43.25 -18.45
N ARG A 430 7.82 42.90 -18.49
CA ARG A 430 8.27 41.52 -18.32
C ARG A 430 7.99 40.99 -16.89
N TRP A 431 8.30 41.79 -15.87
CA TRP A 431 7.96 41.43 -14.49
C TRP A 431 6.47 41.29 -14.27
N LEU A 432 5.66 42.18 -14.93
CA LEU A 432 4.21 42.05 -14.86
C LEU A 432 3.73 40.72 -15.50
N ASN A 433 4.25 40.36 -16.66
CA ASN A 433 3.93 39.09 -17.28
C ASN A 433 4.31 37.91 -16.39
N SER A 434 5.53 37.89 -15.82
CA SER A 434 5.98 36.85 -14.89
C SER A 434 5.11 36.75 -13.63
N PHE A 435 4.69 37.90 -13.09
CA PHE A 435 3.75 37.94 -11.96
C PHE A 435 2.38 37.36 -12.33
N VAL A 436 1.86 37.69 -13.50
CA VAL A 436 0.58 37.15 -13.98
C VAL A 436 0.68 35.65 -14.25
N ASP A 437 1.81 35.16 -14.79
CA ASP A 437 2.07 33.73 -15.01
C ASP A 437 2.09 32.94 -13.64
N SER A 438 2.76 33.52 -12.65
CA SER A 438 2.78 32.93 -11.31
C SER A 438 1.36 32.87 -10.70
N LEU A 439 0.58 33.95 -10.84
CA LEU A 439 -0.81 33.97 -10.39
C LEU A 439 -1.67 32.96 -11.14
N ASP A 440 -1.54 32.91 -12.48
CA ASP A 440 -2.27 31.97 -13.33
C ASP A 440 -2.02 30.51 -12.89
N THR A 441 -0.76 30.18 -12.66
CA THR A 441 -0.37 28.85 -12.16
C THR A 441 -0.96 28.55 -10.79
N VAL A 442 -0.81 29.46 -9.80
CA VAL A 442 -1.31 29.24 -8.44
C VAL A 442 -2.84 29.13 -8.42
N VAL A 443 -3.53 30.05 -9.10
CA VAL A 443 -5.01 30.02 -9.16
C VAL A 443 -5.50 28.79 -9.90
N GLY A 444 -4.83 28.38 -11.00
CA GLY A 444 -5.12 27.14 -11.71
C GLY A 444 -4.99 25.90 -10.82
N GLN A 445 -3.90 25.80 -10.04
CA GLN A 445 -3.72 24.73 -9.08
C GLN A 445 -4.80 24.72 -7.99
N VAL A 446 -5.17 25.89 -7.45
CA VAL A 446 -6.23 26.00 -6.44
C VAL A 446 -7.58 25.55 -7.01
N ILE A 447 -7.92 25.90 -8.25
CA ILE A 447 -9.14 25.44 -8.93
C ILE A 447 -9.12 23.90 -9.03
N HIS A 448 -8.03 23.34 -9.51
CA HIS A 448 -7.87 21.90 -9.68
C HIS A 448 -8.01 21.14 -8.35
N VAL A 449 -7.26 21.58 -7.33
CA VAL A 449 -7.34 20.97 -5.99
C VAL A 449 -8.75 21.06 -5.40
N SER A 450 -9.42 22.23 -5.56
CA SER A 450 -10.80 22.40 -5.06
C SER A 450 -11.79 21.46 -5.76
N GLN A 451 -11.61 21.19 -7.05
CA GLN A 451 -12.42 20.22 -7.79
C GLN A 451 -12.19 18.78 -7.30
N HIS A 452 -10.92 18.41 -7.06
CA HIS A 452 -10.57 17.11 -6.49
C HIS A 452 -11.14 16.92 -5.08
N VAL A 453 -10.93 17.89 -4.19
CA VAL A 453 -11.48 17.85 -2.84
C VAL A 453 -13.00 17.69 -2.86
N ARG A 454 -13.70 18.37 -3.77
CA ARG A 454 -15.15 18.19 -3.91
C ARG A 454 -15.53 16.79 -4.37
N HIS A 455 -14.83 16.25 -5.37
CA HIS A 455 -15.08 14.91 -5.89
C HIS A 455 -14.86 13.84 -4.82
N ASP A 456 -13.73 13.90 -4.10
CA ASP A 456 -13.38 12.97 -3.04
C ASP A 456 -14.37 13.04 -1.88
N ASN A 457 -14.81 14.25 -1.56
CA ASN A 457 -15.82 14.47 -0.52
C ASN A 457 -17.19 13.91 -0.91
N GLU A 458 -17.59 14.00 -2.18
CA GLU A 458 -18.80 13.36 -2.70
C GLU A 458 -18.73 11.82 -2.63
N GLN A 459 -17.55 11.25 -2.87
CA GLN A 459 -17.31 9.81 -2.68
C GLN A 459 -17.36 9.44 -1.20
N MET A 460 -16.75 10.24 -0.33
CA MET A 460 -16.77 10.03 1.12
C MET A 460 -18.20 10.03 1.66
N LEU A 461 -19.04 10.97 1.23
CA LEU A 461 -20.46 11.03 1.62
C LEU A 461 -21.22 9.76 1.17
N ARG A 462 -21.00 9.30 -0.05
CA ARG A 462 -21.62 8.05 -0.53
C ARG A 462 -21.20 6.84 0.31
N ARG A 463 -19.88 6.66 0.53
CA ARG A 463 -19.34 5.54 1.33
C ARG A 463 -19.80 5.61 2.79
N SER A 464 -19.87 6.81 3.37
CA SER A 464 -20.41 7.01 4.72
C SER A 464 -21.90 6.66 4.80
N GLY A 465 -22.67 6.96 3.76
CA GLY A 465 -24.08 6.57 3.65
C GLY A 465 -24.26 5.05 3.59
N GLU A 466 -23.45 4.35 2.77
CA GLU A 466 -23.44 2.88 2.66
C GLU A 466 -23.02 2.24 4.00
N ALA A 467 -21.96 2.74 4.62
CA ALA A 467 -21.52 2.27 5.93
C ALA A 467 -22.61 2.48 7.01
N GLY A 468 -23.33 3.61 6.96
CA GLY A 468 -24.46 3.89 7.87
C GLY A 468 -25.63 2.94 7.66
N GLN A 469 -25.89 2.50 6.43
CA GLN A 469 -26.88 1.47 6.15
C GLN A 469 -26.44 0.12 6.72
N THR A 470 -25.21 -0.29 6.45
CA THR A 470 -24.64 -1.56 6.98
C THR A 470 -24.64 -1.58 8.50
N THR A 471 -24.31 -0.46 9.15
CA THR A 471 -24.35 -0.35 10.62
C THR A 471 -25.75 -0.57 11.18
N ARG A 472 -26.80 -0.06 10.51
CA ARG A 472 -28.19 -0.31 10.90
C ARG A 472 -28.58 -1.77 10.74
N GLU A 473 -28.21 -2.40 9.62
CA GLU A 473 -28.44 -3.83 9.36
C GLU A 473 -27.75 -4.71 10.41
N VAL A 474 -26.53 -4.34 10.84
CA VAL A 474 -25.83 -5.01 11.93
C VAL A 474 -26.58 -4.81 13.26
N ALA A 475 -27.03 -3.60 13.57
CA ALA A 475 -27.80 -3.33 14.79
C ALA A 475 -29.11 -4.15 14.84
N ASP A 476 -29.84 -4.24 13.72
CA ASP A 476 -31.05 -5.07 13.63
C ASP A 476 -30.75 -6.56 13.83
N SER A 477 -29.64 -7.04 13.25
CA SER A 477 -29.19 -8.43 13.42
C SER A 477 -28.79 -8.72 14.88
N VAL A 478 -28.09 -7.79 15.52
CA VAL A 478 -27.72 -7.86 16.94
C VAL A 478 -28.96 -7.94 17.82
N HIS A 479 -29.99 -7.11 17.56
CA HIS A 479 -31.24 -7.17 18.31
C HIS A 479 -31.94 -8.53 18.15
N GLN A 480 -31.99 -9.10 16.96
CA GLN A 480 -32.52 -10.45 16.72
C GLN A 480 -31.71 -11.51 17.49
N LEU A 481 -30.38 -11.40 17.50
CA LEU A 481 -29.51 -12.32 18.23
C LEU A 481 -29.72 -12.24 19.74
N LEU A 482 -29.96 -11.06 20.31
CA LEU A 482 -30.28 -10.91 21.74
C LEU A 482 -31.56 -11.65 22.09
N VAL A 483 -32.62 -11.54 21.29
CA VAL A 483 -33.88 -12.27 21.47
C VAL A 483 -33.64 -13.78 21.43
N LEU A 484 -32.85 -14.25 20.47
CA LEU A 484 -32.52 -15.70 20.35
C LEU A 484 -31.72 -16.20 21.56
N VAL A 485 -30.77 -15.40 22.08
CA VAL A 485 -30.01 -15.78 23.30
C VAL A 485 -30.93 -15.83 24.53
N GLU A 486 -31.85 -14.90 24.68
CA GLU A 486 -32.84 -14.93 25.78
C GLU A 486 -33.73 -16.17 25.69
N GLN A 487 -34.24 -16.53 24.51
CA GLN A 487 -34.97 -17.77 24.29
C GLN A 487 -34.12 -19.00 24.62
N GLN A 488 -32.87 -19.05 24.12
CA GLN A 488 -31.93 -20.15 24.41
C GLN A 488 -31.65 -20.31 25.90
N LEU A 489 -31.49 -19.22 26.66
CA LEU A 489 -31.34 -19.26 28.11
C LEU A 489 -32.56 -19.85 28.77
N GLY A 490 -33.76 -19.51 28.30
CA GLY A 490 -35.02 -20.12 28.79
C GLY A 490 -35.07 -21.65 28.52
N GLU A 491 -34.70 -22.08 27.33
CA GLU A 491 -34.63 -23.51 26.95
C GLU A 491 -33.58 -24.26 27.78
N ILE A 492 -32.40 -23.68 27.99
CA ILE A 492 -31.36 -24.26 28.85
C ILE A 492 -31.83 -24.36 30.30
N GLN A 493 -32.56 -23.37 30.83
CA GLN A 493 -33.10 -23.42 32.18
C GLN A 493 -34.12 -24.56 32.32
N GLN A 494 -35.00 -24.75 31.33
CA GLN A 494 -35.94 -25.87 31.31
C GLN A 494 -35.22 -27.21 31.18
N ALA A 495 -34.20 -27.32 30.31
CA ALA A 495 -33.37 -28.52 30.22
C ALA A 495 -32.62 -28.81 31.51
N SER A 496 -32.16 -27.78 32.25
CA SER A 496 -31.52 -27.92 33.56
C SER A 496 -32.48 -28.52 34.60
N MET A 497 -33.72 -28.02 34.67
CA MET A 497 -34.75 -28.55 35.55
C MET A 497 -35.06 -30.02 35.23
N THR A 498 -35.23 -30.32 33.92
CA THR A 498 -35.47 -31.72 33.49
C THR A 498 -34.29 -32.62 33.81
N ALA A 499 -33.05 -32.17 33.69
CA ALA A 499 -31.85 -32.92 34.04
C ALA A 499 -31.73 -33.14 35.56
N GLU A 500 -32.12 -32.16 36.38
CA GLU A 500 -32.21 -32.32 37.86
C GLU A 500 -33.24 -33.37 38.27
N GLU A 501 -34.45 -33.32 37.64
CA GLU A 501 -35.48 -34.34 37.86
C GLU A 501 -35.00 -35.73 37.42
N MET A 502 -34.33 -35.81 36.26
CA MET A 502 -33.79 -37.05 35.73
C MET A 502 -32.67 -37.60 36.64
N LYS A 503 -31.81 -36.73 37.18
CA LYS A 503 -30.76 -37.09 38.14
C LYS A 503 -31.38 -37.67 39.42
N ALA A 504 -32.37 -36.99 40.00
CA ALA A 504 -33.09 -37.48 41.19
C ALA A 504 -33.79 -38.82 40.95
N ALA A 505 -34.45 -38.95 39.78
CA ALA A 505 -35.08 -40.23 39.40
C ALA A 505 -34.06 -41.37 39.20
N MET A 506 -32.89 -41.03 38.59
CA MET A 506 -31.81 -42.02 38.39
C MET A 506 -31.14 -42.43 39.69
N ASP A 507 -30.91 -41.48 40.62
CA ASP A 507 -30.41 -41.79 41.96
C ASP A 507 -31.33 -42.77 42.69
N ASP A 508 -32.67 -42.58 42.62
CA ASP A 508 -33.67 -43.51 43.20
C ASP A 508 -33.66 -44.87 42.47
N VAL A 509 -33.56 -44.86 41.11
CA VAL A 509 -33.46 -46.12 40.34
C VAL A 509 -32.19 -46.92 40.73
N VAL A 510 -31.03 -46.21 40.79
CA VAL A 510 -29.76 -46.84 41.17
C VAL A 510 -29.83 -47.39 42.60
N ALA A 511 -30.40 -46.67 43.59
CA ALA A 511 -30.59 -47.08 44.95
C ALA A 511 -31.46 -48.31 45.00
N ARG A 512 -32.65 -48.33 44.40
CA ARG A 512 -33.56 -49.48 44.35
C ARG A 512 -32.97 -50.68 43.59
N ALA A 513 -32.24 -50.41 42.49
CA ALA A 513 -31.56 -51.49 41.77
C ALA A 513 -30.49 -52.13 42.59
N ARG A 514 -29.69 -51.41 43.36
CA ARG A 514 -28.68 -51.94 44.28
C ARG A 514 -29.32 -52.83 45.36
N GLU A 515 -30.42 -52.39 46.00
CA GLU A 515 -31.15 -53.17 47.00
C GLU A 515 -31.70 -54.42 46.34
N ARG A 516 -32.34 -54.37 45.22
CA ARG A 516 -32.86 -55.52 44.47
C ARG A 516 -31.74 -56.47 44.04
N PHE A 517 -30.66 -55.97 43.50
CA PHE A 517 -29.53 -56.82 43.10
C PHE A 517 -28.91 -57.55 44.31
N GLU A 518 -28.79 -56.90 45.48
CA GLU A 518 -28.30 -57.50 46.64
C GLU A 518 -29.25 -58.63 47.15
N THR A 519 -30.57 -58.37 47.10
CA THR A 519 -31.58 -59.36 47.39
C THR A 519 -31.52 -60.58 46.45
N VAL A 520 -31.39 -60.31 45.12
CA VAL A 520 -31.24 -61.36 44.10
C VAL A 520 -29.94 -62.14 44.32
N ARG A 521 -28.83 -61.48 44.61
CA ARG A 521 -27.53 -62.07 44.85
C ARG A 521 -27.62 -63.06 46.07
N GLN A 522 -28.17 -62.58 47.18
CA GLN A 522 -28.38 -63.40 48.38
C GLN A 522 -29.29 -64.58 48.12
N GLY A 523 -30.41 -64.36 47.42
CA GLY A 523 -31.34 -65.41 47.01
C GLY A 523 -30.67 -66.47 46.12
N THR A 524 -29.92 -66.02 45.13
CA THR A 524 -29.21 -66.88 44.19
C THR A 524 -28.07 -67.67 44.86
N GLU A 525 -27.31 -67.07 45.77
CA GLU A 525 -26.33 -67.76 46.60
C GLU A 525 -26.99 -68.85 47.48
N SER A 526 -28.16 -68.51 48.08
CA SER A 526 -28.93 -69.50 48.86
C SER A 526 -29.41 -70.67 48.01
N ILE A 527 -29.94 -70.38 46.79
CA ILE A 527 -30.33 -71.42 45.82
C ILE A 527 -29.14 -72.31 45.45
N ARG A 528 -28.00 -71.75 45.17
CA ARG A 528 -26.77 -72.46 44.83
C ARG A 528 -26.34 -73.36 45.93
N ASP A 529 -26.41 -72.92 47.22
CA ASP A 529 -26.08 -73.75 48.39
C ASP A 529 -27.05 -74.88 48.54
N VAL A 530 -28.37 -74.64 48.38
CA VAL A 530 -29.40 -75.69 48.42
C VAL A 530 -29.19 -76.73 47.33
N VAL A 531 -28.98 -76.24 46.04
CA VAL A 531 -28.76 -77.21 44.94
C VAL A 531 -27.45 -77.96 45.10
N SER A 532 -26.38 -77.35 45.60
CA SER A 532 -25.12 -78.05 45.92
C SER A 532 -25.25 -79.06 47.03
N ARG A 533 -26.03 -78.74 48.10
CA ARG A 533 -26.33 -79.71 49.15
C ARG A 533 -27.18 -80.87 48.63
N SER A 534 -28.20 -80.57 47.82
CA SER A 534 -29.05 -81.60 47.19
C SER A 534 -28.25 -82.52 46.28
N ALA A 535 -27.35 -81.96 45.41
CA ALA A 535 -26.45 -82.74 44.59
C ALA A 535 -25.55 -83.70 45.41
N ARG A 536 -25.01 -83.22 46.53
CA ARG A 536 -24.22 -84.06 47.47
C ARG A 536 -25.04 -85.20 48.08
N SER A 537 -26.28 -84.86 48.50
CA SER A 537 -27.19 -85.88 49.05
C SER A 537 -27.58 -86.96 48.03
N VAL A 538 -27.86 -86.55 46.79
CA VAL A 538 -28.20 -87.47 45.67
C VAL A 538 -26.95 -88.29 45.29
N LYS A 539 -25.77 -87.78 45.33
CA LYS A 539 -24.52 -88.49 45.08
C LYS A 539 -24.23 -89.53 46.20
N GLN A 540 -24.57 -89.24 47.47
CA GLN A 540 -24.55 -90.20 48.57
C GLN A 540 -25.57 -91.30 48.38
N LEU A 541 -26.76 -90.99 47.84
CA LEU A 541 -27.79 -91.99 47.50
C LEU A 541 -27.28 -92.91 46.37
N ASP A 542 -26.63 -92.41 45.32
CA ASP A 542 -26.02 -93.21 44.26
C ASP A 542 -24.97 -94.18 44.81
N SER A 543 -24.14 -93.72 45.77
CA SER A 543 -23.18 -94.59 46.50
C SER A 543 -23.86 -95.67 47.28
N ARG A 544 -24.93 -95.37 48.04
CA ARG A 544 -25.70 -96.34 48.75
C ARG A 544 -26.43 -97.35 47.87
N MET A 545 -26.90 -96.92 46.71
CA MET A 545 -27.49 -97.83 45.67
C MET A 545 -26.43 -98.77 45.14
N SER A 546 -25.18 -98.32 44.94
CA SER A 546 -24.07 -99.20 44.59
C SER A 546 -23.76 -100.27 45.69
N GLU A 547 -23.83 -99.89 46.99
CA GLU A 547 -23.68 -100.85 48.10
C GLU A 547 -24.81 -101.90 48.12
N ILE A 548 -26.07 -101.46 47.82
CA ILE A 548 -27.19 -102.33 47.68
C ILE A 548 -27.04 -103.33 46.54
N ASP A 549 -26.52 -102.82 45.38
CA ASP A 549 -26.27 -103.68 44.22
C ASP A 549 -25.25 -104.75 44.48
N GLU A 550 -24.17 -104.47 45.27
CA GLU A 550 -23.21 -105.47 45.77
C GLU A 550 -23.87 -106.47 46.64
N ILE A 551 -24.77 -106.03 47.57
CA ILE A 551 -25.53 -106.92 48.45
C ILE A 551 -26.46 -107.84 47.65
N VAL A 552 -27.17 -107.31 46.67
CA VAL A 552 -28.04 -108.06 45.77
C VAL A 552 -27.26 -109.06 44.95
N GLY A 553 -26.06 -108.70 44.48
CA GLY A 553 -25.14 -109.59 43.80
C GLY A 553 -24.76 -110.81 44.75
N LEU A 554 -24.43 -110.50 46.02
CA LEU A 554 -24.10 -111.52 47.00
C LEU A 554 -25.31 -112.43 47.26
N ILE A 555 -26.55 -111.91 47.40
CA ILE A 555 -27.78 -112.68 47.54
C ILE A 555 -27.97 -113.57 46.29
N SER A 556 -27.80 -113.09 45.07
CA SER A 556 -27.90 -113.88 43.86
C SER A 556 -26.91 -115.08 43.88
N ASP A 557 -25.66 -114.80 44.32
CA ASP A 557 -24.64 -115.83 44.43
C ASP A 557 -25.03 -116.91 45.52
N ILE A 558 -25.52 -116.44 46.70
CA ILE A 558 -25.99 -117.32 47.74
C ILE A 558 -27.18 -118.17 47.24
N THR A 559 -28.11 -117.53 46.54
CA THR A 559 -29.29 -118.31 46.03
C THR A 559 -28.89 -119.28 44.93
N THR A 560 -27.91 -118.90 44.08
CA THR A 560 -27.36 -119.87 43.10
C THR A 560 -26.66 -121.04 43.77
N GLN A 561 -25.86 -120.80 44.85
CA GLN A 561 -25.24 -121.83 45.65
C GLN A 561 -26.28 -122.67 46.38
N THR A 562 -27.30 -122.03 46.96
CA THR A 562 -28.40 -122.72 47.65
C THR A 562 -29.21 -123.61 46.70
N ASN A 563 -29.49 -123.09 45.47
CA ASN A 563 -30.18 -123.89 44.45
C ASN A 563 -29.33 -125.03 43.97
N LEU A 564 -27.98 -124.92 43.87
CA LEU A 564 -27.09 -126.02 43.61
C LEU A 564 -27.03 -127.00 44.77
N LEU A 565 -27.00 -126.53 46.02
CA LEU A 565 -27.03 -127.33 47.18
C LEU A 565 -28.36 -128.10 47.30
N ALA A 566 -29.45 -127.48 47.11
CA ALA A 566 -30.77 -128.06 47.07
C ALA A 566 -30.92 -129.10 45.94
N LEU A 567 -30.39 -128.74 44.74
CA LEU A 567 -30.35 -129.75 43.66
C LEU A 567 -29.54 -131.03 44.02
N ASN A 568 -28.37 -130.81 44.59
CA ASN A 568 -27.54 -131.87 45.02
C ASN A 568 -28.23 -132.66 46.10
N ALA A 569 -28.91 -132.02 47.09
CA ALA A 569 -29.71 -132.68 48.12
C ALA A 569 -30.90 -133.45 47.55
N ALA A 570 -31.59 -132.89 46.59
CA ALA A 570 -32.70 -133.50 45.82
C ALA A 570 -32.21 -134.77 45.06
N ILE A 571 -31.04 -134.63 44.41
CA ILE A 571 -30.42 -135.82 43.76
C ILE A 571 -30.10 -136.95 44.79
N GLU A 572 -29.48 -136.54 45.86
CA GLU A 572 -29.12 -137.53 46.85
C GLU A 572 -30.36 -138.18 47.68
N ALA A 573 -31.37 -137.37 47.88
CA ALA A 573 -32.66 -137.80 48.37
C ALA A 573 -33.41 -138.81 47.40
N ALA A 574 -33.33 -138.51 46.07
CA ALA A 574 -33.83 -139.42 45.03
C ALA A 574 -33.03 -140.72 45.01
N ARG A 575 -31.74 -140.62 45.26
CA ARG A 575 -30.83 -141.82 45.37
C ARG A 575 -31.09 -142.72 46.59
N ALA A 576 -31.64 -142.16 47.68
CA ALA A 576 -31.99 -142.90 48.87
C ALA A 576 -33.36 -143.63 48.85
N GLY A 577 -34.12 -143.58 47.71
CA GLY A 577 -35.34 -144.23 47.43
C GLY A 577 -36.47 -143.87 48.42
N GLU A 578 -37.24 -144.85 48.93
CA GLU A 578 -38.39 -144.70 49.89
C GLU A 578 -37.95 -143.91 51.15
N HIS A 579 -36.74 -144.11 51.64
CA HIS A 579 -36.24 -143.48 52.91
C HIS A 579 -35.90 -142.00 52.70
N GLY A 580 -35.73 -141.60 51.50
CA GLY A 580 -35.38 -140.24 51.14
C GLY A 580 -36.55 -139.24 50.80
N ARG A 581 -37.81 -139.71 50.70
CA ARG A 581 -38.99 -138.99 50.26
C ARG A 581 -39.25 -137.71 51.04
N GLY A 582 -39.08 -137.70 52.36
CA GLY A 582 -39.24 -136.45 53.12
C GLY A 582 -38.13 -135.43 52.87
N PHE A 583 -36.89 -135.93 52.66
CA PHE A 583 -35.76 -135.04 52.27
C PHE A 583 -35.90 -134.47 50.84
N ALA A 584 -36.45 -135.28 49.92
CA ALA A 584 -36.72 -134.83 48.53
C ALA A 584 -37.71 -133.61 48.43
N VAL A 585 -38.80 -133.73 49.30
CA VAL A 585 -39.77 -132.55 49.33
C VAL A 585 -39.15 -131.34 49.97
N VAL A 586 -38.31 -131.49 51.02
CA VAL A 586 -37.60 -130.32 51.62
C VAL A 586 -36.60 -129.76 50.67
N ALA A 587 -35.85 -130.64 50.00
CA ALA A 587 -34.87 -130.16 48.96
C ALA A 587 -35.58 -129.47 47.78
N GLY A 588 -36.77 -129.95 47.31
CA GLY A 588 -37.61 -129.37 46.37
C GLY A 588 -38.10 -127.94 46.76
N GLU A 589 -38.53 -127.88 48.06
CA GLU A 589 -39.02 -126.61 48.63
C GLU A 589 -37.87 -125.59 48.75
N VAL A 590 -36.71 -126.07 49.27
CA VAL A 590 -35.49 -125.15 49.31
C VAL A 590 -35.07 -124.66 47.94
N ARG A 591 -35.15 -125.54 46.90
CA ARG A 591 -34.85 -125.20 45.55
C ARG A 591 -35.85 -124.17 44.98
N SER A 592 -37.16 -124.41 45.23
CA SER A 592 -38.19 -123.47 44.83
C SER A 592 -38.01 -122.12 45.56
N LEU A 593 -37.66 -122.14 46.87
CA LEU A 593 -37.39 -120.95 47.62
C LEU A 593 -36.15 -120.20 47.09
N ALA A 594 -35.07 -120.92 46.72
CA ALA A 594 -33.86 -120.36 46.16
C ALA A 594 -34.16 -119.72 44.80
N GLN A 595 -34.96 -120.34 43.95
CA GLN A 595 -35.39 -119.78 42.67
C GLN A 595 -36.29 -118.51 42.83
N ARG A 596 -37.21 -118.56 43.77
CA ARG A 596 -38.03 -117.38 44.12
C ARG A 596 -37.17 -116.25 44.69
N THR A 597 -36.18 -116.54 45.50
CA THR A 597 -35.27 -115.58 46.08
C THR A 597 -34.35 -115.03 45.02
N ALA A 598 -33.87 -115.84 44.04
CA ALA A 598 -33.09 -115.42 42.91
C ALA A 598 -33.91 -114.45 42.02
N GLY A 599 -35.17 -114.79 41.69
CA GLY A 599 -36.07 -113.90 40.99
C GLY A 599 -36.30 -112.55 41.67
N ALA A 600 -36.51 -112.63 43.03
CA ALA A 600 -36.66 -111.40 43.80
C ALA A 600 -35.38 -110.55 43.83
N ALA A 601 -34.20 -111.20 43.91
CA ALA A 601 -32.93 -110.49 43.81
C ALA A 601 -32.73 -109.80 42.45
N GLU A 602 -33.12 -110.45 41.34
CA GLU A 602 -33.08 -109.90 40.01
C GLU A 602 -34.07 -108.73 39.87
N ASP A 603 -35.26 -108.85 40.44
CA ASP A 603 -36.23 -107.73 40.42
C ASP A 603 -35.71 -106.52 41.22
N ILE A 604 -35.00 -106.80 42.39
CA ILE A 604 -34.38 -105.71 43.17
C ILE A 604 -33.22 -105.11 42.38
N ARG A 605 -32.37 -105.86 41.67
CA ARG A 605 -31.27 -105.36 40.85
C ARG A 605 -31.80 -104.42 39.78
N HIS A 606 -32.82 -104.84 39.04
CA HIS A 606 -33.42 -103.95 38.07
C HIS A 606 -33.98 -102.69 38.63
N LYS A 607 -34.55 -102.71 39.83
CA LYS A 607 -35.01 -101.54 40.58
C LYS A 607 -33.83 -100.67 41.00
N VAL A 608 -32.73 -101.23 41.45
CA VAL A 608 -31.54 -100.53 41.85
C VAL A 608 -30.87 -99.85 40.65
N GLU A 609 -30.74 -100.57 39.52
CA GLU A 609 -30.23 -99.99 38.26
C GLU A 609 -31.09 -98.81 37.78
N SER A 610 -32.42 -98.95 37.86
CA SER A 610 -33.33 -97.81 37.50
C SER A 610 -33.11 -96.63 38.42
N LEU A 611 -33.04 -96.86 39.75
CA LEU A 611 -32.76 -95.80 40.73
C LEU A 611 -31.42 -95.16 40.56
N GLN A 612 -30.36 -95.88 40.18
CA GLN A 612 -29.06 -95.37 39.86
C GLN A 612 -29.14 -94.47 38.61
N ALA A 613 -29.85 -94.86 37.57
CA ALA A 613 -30.08 -94.07 36.36
C ALA A 613 -30.80 -92.75 36.69
N GLU A 614 -31.87 -92.82 37.50
CA GLU A 614 -32.63 -91.67 38.00
C GLU A 614 -31.79 -90.73 38.84
N THR A 615 -30.97 -91.32 39.77
CA THR A 615 -30.04 -90.48 40.59
C THR A 615 -28.96 -89.78 39.79
N ARG A 616 -28.38 -90.45 38.78
CA ARG A 616 -27.39 -89.80 37.84
C ARG A 616 -28.05 -88.69 37.03
N GLN A 617 -29.26 -88.92 36.55
CA GLN A 617 -30.04 -87.88 35.83
C GLN A 617 -30.34 -86.71 36.78
N ALA A 618 -30.73 -86.96 38.03
CA ALA A 618 -30.97 -85.91 39.04
C ALA A 618 -29.70 -85.08 39.34
N VAL A 619 -28.50 -85.76 39.48
CA VAL A 619 -27.22 -85.07 39.63
C VAL A 619 -26.92 -84.14 38.44
N SER A 620 -27.10 -84.67 37.22
CA SER A 620 -26.91 -83.87 35.97
C SER A 620 -27.86 -82.63 35.92
N PHE A 621 -29.13 -82.81 36.32
CA PHE A 621 -30.03 -81.62 36.40
C PHE A 621 -29.62 -80.64 37.49
N MET A 622 -29.08 -81.10 38.62
CA MET A 622 -28.60 -80.19 39.65
C MET A 622 -27.31 -79.47 39.26
N GLU A 623 -26.38 -80.16 38.55
CA GLU A 623 -25.18 -79.53 37.97
C GLU A 623 -25.54 -78.43 36.90
N GLY A 624 -26.52 -78.73 36.02
CA GLY A 624 -27.09 -77.74 35.09
C GLY A 624 -27.71 -76.56 35.83
N GLY A 625 -28.48 -76.85 36.90
CA GLY A 625 -29.10 -75.82 37.75
C GLY A 625 -28.06 -74.92 38.46
N VAL A 626 -26.91 -75.44 38.87
CA VAL A 626 -25.79 -74.58 39.36
C VAL A 626 -25.24 -73.67 38.27
N GLN A 627 -25.07 -74.17 37.03
CA GLN A 627 -24.64 -73.38 35.91
C GLN A 627 -25.63 -72.24 35.55
N ASP A 628 -26.92 -72.51 35.57
CA ASP A 628 -27.98 -71.56 35.37
C ASP A 628 -28.00 -70.46 36.45
N VAL A 629 -27.74 -70.86 37.71
CA VAL A 629 -27.60 -69.96 38.87
C VAL A 629 -26.37 -69.01 38.65
N ASP A 630 -25.20 -69.54 38.29
CA ASP A 630 -23.99 -68.78 38.06
C ASP A 630 -24.18 -67.83 36.84
N SER A 631 -24.85 -68.25 35.78
CA SER A 631 -25.22 -67.39 34.63
C SER A 631 -26.16 -66.27 35.08
N SER A 632 -27.15 -66.55 35.96
CA SER A 632 -28.08 -65.54 36.47
C SER A 632 -27.37 -64.47 37.34
N LEU A 633 -26.39 -64.92 38.17
CA LEU A 633 -25.54 -64.01 38.95
C LEU A 633 -24.76 -63.02 37.99
N ARG A 634 -24.12 -63.59 36.99
CA ARG A 634 -23.39 -62.78 36.01
C ARG A 634 -24.28 -61.74 35.28
N LEU A 635 -25.45 -62.13 34.81
CA LEU A 635 -26.43 -61.22 34.21
C LEU A 635 -26.86 -60.11 35.18
N THR A 636 -26.97 -60.44 36.46
CA THR A 636 -27.30 -59.50 37.54
C THR A 636 -26.17 -58.47 37.75
N GLU A 637 -24.91 -58.90 37.70
CA GLU A 637 -23.74 -58.00 37.79
C GLU A 637 -23.64 -57.11 36.55
N GLU A 638 -23.86 -57.63 35.32
CA GLU A 638 -23.88 -56.89 34.10
C GLU A 638 -24.97 -55.78 34.15
N ALA A 639 -26.19 -56.13 34.55
CA ALA A 639 -27.29 -55.18 34.71
C ALA A 639 -27.02 -54.08 35.74
N SER A 640 -26.30 -54.42 36.83
CA SER A 640 -25.86 -53.44 37.83
C SER A 640 -24.84 -52.47 37.26
N SER A 641 -23.90 -52.96 36.45
CA SER A 641 -22.91 -52.11 35.74
C SER A 641 -23.56 -51.17 34.73
N GLU A 642 -24.56 -51.63 33.96
CA GLU A 642 -25.32 -50.82 33.03
C GLU A 642 -26.06 -49.67 33.73
N ASN A 643 -26.67 -49.91 34.87
CA ASN A 643 -27.34 -48.86 35.65
C ASN A 643 -26.35 -47.80 36.16
N LEU A 644 -25.14 -48.19 36.56
CA LEU A 644 -24.09 -47.25 36.95
C LEU A 644 -23.64 -46.40 35.75
N HIS A 645 -23.48 -47.00 34.58
CA HIS A 645 -23.14 -46.29 33.36
C HIS A 645 -24.24 -45.28 32.94
N LEU A 646 -25.50 -45.64 33.05
CA LEU A 646 -26.62 -44.74 32.85
C LEU A 646 -26.58 -43.55 33.81
N HIS A 647 -26.31 -43.77 35.07
CA HIS A 647 -26.14 -42.71 36.08
C HIS A 647 -25.01 -41.73 35.69
N GLN A 648 -23.83 -42.26 35.31
CA GLN A 648 -22.72 -41.41 34.82
C GLN A 648 -23.07 -40.62 33.56
N THR A 649 -23.91 -41.18 32.69
CA THR A 649 -24.36 -40.51 31.47
C THR A 649 -25.27 -39.32 31.81
N VAL A 650 -26.15 -39.48 32.79
CA VAL A 650 -27.03 -38.38 33.27
C VAL A 650 -26.20 -37.28 33.96
N GLU A 651 -25.19 -37.65 34.77
CA GLU A 651 -24.28 -36.67 35.36
C GLU A 651 -23.51 -35.87 34.30
N ARG A 652 -23.01 -36.55 33.26
CA ARG A 652 -22.35 -35.86 32.12
C ARG A 652 -23.29 -34.92 31.38
N MET A 653 -24.54 -35.33 31.17
CA MET A 653 -25.56 -34.48 30.54
C MET A 653 -25.82 -33.22 31.37
N PHE A 654 -25.91 -33.32 32.67
CA PHE A 654 -26.05 -32.20 33.58
C PHE A 654 -24.89 -31.20 33.48
N GLU A 655 -23.64 -31.72 33.44
CA GLU A 655 -22.44 -30.88 33.28
C GLU A 655 -22.42 -30.18 31.92
N ILE A 656 -22.86 -30.84 30.83
CA ILE A 656 -22.99 -30.23 29.51
C ILE A 656 -24.00 -29.07 29.53
N ILE A 657 -25.17 -29.28 30.15
CA ILE A 657 -26.19 -28.24 30.26
C ILE A 657 -25.67 -27.03 31.03
N LYS A 658 -24.92 -27.25 32.11
CA LYS A 658 -24.26 -26.19 32.87
C LYS A 658 -23.28 -25.40 32.03
N GLN A 659 -22.43 -26.09 31.26
CA GLN A 659 -21.49 -25.43 30.32
C GLN A 659 -22.23 -24.66 29.22
N LEU A 660 -23.34 -25.16 28.70
CA LEU A 660 -24.18 -24.46 27.74
C LEU A 660 -24.73 -23.17 28.33
N ASN A 661 -25.18 -23.18 29.59
CA ASN A 661 -25.66 -21.98 30.28
C ASN A 661 -24.56 -20.92 30.40
N GLU A 662 -23.35 -21.29 30.82
CA GLU A 662 -22.22 -20.39 30.95
C GLU A 662 -21.82 -19.77 29.58
N ARG A 663 -21.79 -20.59 28.53
CA ARG A 663 -21.51 -20.13 27.18
C ARG A 663 -22.57 -19.15 26.64
N SER A 664 -23.84 -19.45 26.87
CA SER A 664 -24.95 -18.59 26.42
C SER A 664 -24.95 -17.24 27.13
N LEU A 665 -24.61 -17.21 28.44
CA LEU A 665 -24.40 -15.96 29.16
C LEU A 665 -23.25 -15.13 28.56
N HIS A 666 -22.15 -15.81 28.24
CA HIS A 666 -21.00 -15.16 27.59
C HIS A 666 -21.36 -14.61 26.18
N TYR A 667 -22.10 -15.38 25.38
CA TYR A 667 -22.61 -14.90 24.09
C TYR A 667 -23.47 -13.64 24.25
N GLY A 668 -24.38 -13.62 25.23
CA GLY A 668 -25.19 -12.46 25.52
C GLY A 668 -24.37 -11.22 25.88
N GLN A 669 -23.25 -11.38 26.60
CA GLN A 669 -22.32 -10.27 26.88
C GLN A 669 -21.60 -9.78 25.62
N THR A 670 -21.11 -10.71 24.79
CA THR A 670 -20.42 -10.39 23.54
C THR A 670 -21.35 -9.63 22.57
N ILE A 671 -22.58 -10.09 22.42
CA ILE A 671 -23.58 -9.46 21.56
C ILE A 671 -23.92 -8.03 22.04
N ARG A 672 -24.05 -7.81 23.35
CA ARG A 672 -24.21 -6.45 23.90
C ARG A 672 -23.01 -5.55 23.61
N GLY A 673 -21.78 -6.10 23.62
CA GLY A 673 -20.58 -5.37 23.19
C GLY A 673 -20.62 -4.95 21.71
N VAL A 674 -21.14 -5.82 20.84
CA VAL A 674 -21.33 -5.51 19.41
C VAL A 674 -22.42 -4.44 19.23
N ASP A 675 -23.49 -4.51 19.99
CA ASP A 675 -24.56 -3.48 19.98
C ASP A 675 -24.02 -2.09 20.34
N GLN A 676 -23.26 -2.01 21.42
CA GLN A 676 -22.60 -0.77 21.83
C GLN A 676 -21.65 -0.25 20.71
N ALA A 677 -20.79 -1.12 20.16
CA ALA A 677 -19.86 -0.75 19.09
C ALA A 677 -20.58 -0.26 17.82
N SER A 678 -21.74 -0.86 17.49
CA SER A 678 -22.59 -0.42 16.38
C SER A 678 -23.20 0.97 16.64
N GLY A 679 -23.61 1.23 17.88
CA GLY A 679 -24.08 2.55 18.28
C GLY A 679 -22.99 3.63 18.17
N GLU A 680 -21.78 3.35 18.64
CA GLU A 680 -20.61 4.24 18.54
C GLU A 680 -20.22 4.48 17.06
N MET A 681 -20.28 3.44 16.24
CA MET A 681 -20.07 3.54 14.79
C MET A 681 -21.09 4.47 14.15
N GLY A 682 -22.36 4.32 14.48
CA GLY A 682 -23.43 5.22 14.00
C GLY A 682 -23.19 6.70 14.36
N GLN A 683 -22.75 6.99 15.57
CA GLN A 683 -22.37 8.34 15.98
C GLN A 683 -21.15 8.86 15.20
N THR A 684 -20.13 8.02 15.02
CA THR A 684 -18.92 8.38 14.27
C THR A 684 -19.24 8.72 12.82
N LEU A 685 -20.11 7.92 12.18
CA LEU A 685 -20.57 8.17 10.82
C LEU A 685 -21.37 9.48 10.71
N GLY A 686 -22.16 9.82 11.72
CA GLY A 686 -22.84 11.11 11.79
C GLY A 686 -21.87 12.30 11.84
N VAL A 687 -20.84 12.23 12.69
CA VAL A 687 -19.78 13.26 12.76
C VAL A 687 -19.01 13.36 11.44
N LEU A 688 -18.76 12.23 10.80
CA LEU A 688 -18.07 12.18 9.50
C LEU A 688 -18.92 12.85 8.40
N GLN A 689 -20.23 12.61 8.37
CA GLN A 689 -21.15 13.26 7.44
C GLN A 689 -21.20 14.78 7.63
N ASP A 690 -21.29 15.25 8.89
CA ASP A 690 -21.25 16.68 9.20
C ASP A 690 -19.92 17.33 8.78
N SER A 691 -18.80 16.62 8.97
CA SER A 691 -17.48 17.09 8.55
C SER A 691 -17.36 17.17 7.03
N ALA A 692 -17.86 16.16 6.33
CA ALA A 692 -17.90 16.13 4.88
C ALA A 692 -18.75 17.27 4.31
N GLU A 693 -19.89 17.58 4.94
CA GLU A 693 -20.75 18.70 4.52
C GLU A 693 -20.04 20.05 4.69
N ARG A 694 -19.29 20.24 5.79
CA ARG A 694 -18.46 21.45 5.99
C ARG A 694 -17.34 21.56 4.96
N VAL A 695 -16.67 20.45 4.62
CA VAL A 695 -15.63 20.41 3.56
C VAL A 695 -16.25 20.78 2.20
N ARG A 696 -17.41 20.20 1.86
CA ARG A 696 -18.13 20.52 0.62
C ARG A 696 -18.44 22.00 0.51
N HIS A 697 -18.96 22.60 1.60
CA HIS A 697 -19.27 24.02 1.65
C HIS A 697 -18.02 24.90 1.50
N THR A 698 -16.90 24.52 2.14
CA THR A 698 -15.64 25.25 2.08
C THR A 698 -15.02 25.17 0.69
N ALA A 699 -15.00 23.98 0.07
CA ALA A 699 -14.53 23.79 -1.30
C ALA A 699 -15.40 24.57 -2.31
N GLY A 700 -16.71 24.59 -2.11
CA GLY A 700 -17.63 25.39 -2.92
C GLY A 700 -17.37 26.89 -2.82
N LYS A 701 -17.13 27.42 -1.61
CA LYS A 701 -16.73 28.83 -1.40
C LYS A 701 -15.39 29.14 -2.07
N LEU A 702 -14.41 28.25 -1.92
CA LEU A 702 -13.10 28.41 -2.54
C LEU A 702 -13.23 28.46 -4.06
N GLN A 703 -13.99 27.53 -4.65
CA GLN A 703 -14.27 27.51 -6.09
C GLN A 703 -14.99 28.80 -6.55
N GLN A 704 -15.90 29.34 -5.78
CA GLN A 704 -16.57 30.60 -6.09
C GLN A 704 -15.61 31.80 -6.05
N LEU A 705 -14.66 31.82 -5.10
CA LEU A 705 -13.66 32.90 -4.97
C LEU A 705 -12.67 32.87 -6.14
N VAL A 706 -12.13 31.67 -6.45
CA VAL A 706 -11.14 31.53 -7.54
C VAL A 706 -11.77 31.43 -8.91
N GLY A 707 -13.03 31.04 -9.04
CA GLY A 707 -13.78 30.95 -10.29
C GLY A 707 -14.06 32.33 -10.94
N ARG A 708 -13.76 33.43 -10.22
CA ARG A 708 -13.77 34.79 -10.80
C ARG A 708 -12.55 35.02 -11.70
N PHE A 709 -11.48 34.21 -11.54
CA PHE A 709 -10.28 34.34 -12.37
C PHE A 709 -10.41 33.44 -13.60
N ARG A 710 -10.05 34.02 -14.77
CA ARG A 710 -9.92 33.26 -16.02
C ARG A 710 -8.46 32.82 -16.16
N VAL A 711 -8.22 31.54 -15.86
CA VAL A 711 -6.90 30.92 -15.96
C VAL A 711 -6.69 30.28 -17.34
N SER A 712 -5.44 30.12 -17.74
CA SER A 712 -5.06 29.31 -18.89
C SER A 712 -5.37 27.86 -18.60
N ALA A 713 -6.10 27.16 -19.48
CA ALA A 713 -6.30 25.72 -19.32
C ALA A 713 -4.95 25.01 -19.44
N ALA A 714 -4.68 24.05 -18.57
CA ALA A 714 -3.40 23.34 -18.54
C ALA A 714 -3.05 22.58 -19.84
N ASN A 715 -3.95 22.56 -20.83
CA ASN A 715 -3.82 21.83 -22.10
C ASN A 715 -4.03 22.68 -23.36
N GLU A 716 -4.24 24.00 -23.25
CA GLU A 716 -4.19 24.83 -24.46
C GLU A 716 -2.73 25.18 -24.75
N ALA A 717 -2.15 24.55 -25.78
CA ALA A 717 -0.91 24.99 -26.37
C ALA A 717 -1.02 26.50 -26.68
N PRO A 718 0.03 27.31 -26.43
CA PRO A 718 0.00 28.71 -26.82
C PRO A 718 -0.32 28.78 -28.30
N ASP A 719 -1.36 29.55 -28.64
CA ASP A 719 -1.78 29.85 -30.03
C ASP A 719 -0.54 30.16 -30.83
N GLU A 720 -0.26 29.40 -31.90
CA GLU A 720 0.75 29.76 -32.87
C GLU A 720 0.46 31.20 -33.33
N PRO A 721 1.44 32.07 -33.35
CA PRO A 721 1.22 33.40 -33.87
C PRO A 721 0.72 33.26 -35.33
N ARG A 722 -0.54 33.61 -35.55
CA ARG A 722 -1.15 33.62 -36.89
C ARG A 722 -0.15 34.33 -37.81
N ARG A 723 0.46 33.60 -38.71
CA ARG A 723 1.23 34.16 -39.82
C ARG A 723 0.30 35.10 -40.56
N GLY A 724 0.47 36.40 -40.30
CA GLY A 724 -0.21 37.43 -41.06
C GLY A 724 0.11 37.22 -42.55
N SER A 725 -0.89 36.88 -43.30
CA SER A 725 -0.83 36.96 -44.77
C SER A 725 -0.61 38.41 -45.15
N PHE A 726 0.64 38.76 -45.43
CA PHE A 726 0.91 39.94 -46.20
C PHE A 726 0.61 39.62 -47.68
N GLY A 727 -0.50 40.18 -48.22
CA GLY A 727 -0.72 40.40 -49.61
C GLY A 727 -0.11 41.76 -50.01
#